data_f5f00b9afb9632dff6c0d819a6338401
#
_entry.id   f5f00b9afb9632dff6c0d819a6338401
#
_cell.length_a   1.000
_cell.length_b   1.000
_cell.length_c   1.000
_cell.angle_alpha   90.00
_cell.angle_beta   90.00
_cell.angle_gamma   90.00
#
_symmetry.space_group_name_H-M   'P 1'
#
loop_
_entity.id
_entity.type
_entity.pdbx_description
1 polymer ?
#
loop_
_entity_poly.entity_id
_entity_poly.type
_entity_poly.pdbx_seq_one_letter_code
_entity_poly.pdbx_strand_id
1 'polypeptide(L)'
;MPSQLSGVLTALPTPFTRDGTIDTHTLDRVVDRALDGGVDGLVVCGSTGEFAAMTAAERRLAVETVVERAAGRVPVVAQTGAVSTTEAIGLSRHAQDAGASVLMLVTPYYEPLTEDETLHYLRTVADKVDIPVMLYNLPSATGVSLAPDTVGRLAREVENIQYIKDTRADMSQVRQLIHHHGDAVSTFGGWDTLMLATLTEGAAGMVAGSANLIPAELVSIQRALSAGELERARREWSRVYPLLDTLMSVPFIPAVKSVLTALGLPMGGPRKPLLDLDPATAEKVTSQAREVLSGTPEPLAVASTSPAACSVRRRSAGARPLFAEADLPPARHFIDGRYADSSSAQVLDVVDPCTEKVLCHAPDGTAADVDRAVTAAKAAKEAWAKRTPKDRSDLLHAVADRVAEHAGLLAGLESANTGKPLDVSRDDLAGTVDTFRFMAGAVRATTSMAGGDYFEDHLSVIQREPLGVVGVVTPWNYPLMMAAWKIAPILAAGNTLVLKPSEQTPVTTLKFAELVADLLPPGVLNIVTGRGDVVGARLSSHPDIDMIALTGSVPSGRAVARAAAEDLKRVHLELGGKAPVLVFEDADLAAAAGALRVAGYWNSGQECGAGCRVLVHESVAERFTEHLVREVGTLVAGEPGADGVELGPVVSKAHYERVLGHLERARRAGARAALGGGALDGPGYFVAPTVLTGVPEGAEITREEVFGPVVTVETFRDEEEAVRRANAVPYGLSASVWTEDARRSHAVPARIDAGTVWVNAHLVLANEVPWGGFKGSGYGRDLSLYALDDYSRTKHVMHNHAR
;
A
#
# COMPACT_ATOMS: atom_id res chain seq x y z
N MET A 1 18.29 0.08 -44.95
CA MET A 1 18.10 -0.67 -43.70
C MET A 1 16.61 -0.62 -43.42
N PRO A 2 15.92 -1.71 -43.05
CA PRO A 2 14.55 -1.60 -42.59
C PRO A 2 14.53 -0.64 -41.40
N SER A 3 13.51 0.22 -41.34
CA SER A 3 13.35 1.18 -40.22
C SER A 3 13.30 0.40 -38.90
N GLN A 4 14.14 0.78 -37.94
CA GLN A 4 14.17 0.17 -36.62
C GLN A 4 12.79 0.31 -35.96
N LEU A 5 12.24 -0.78 -35.41
CA LEU A 5 10.93 -0.77 -34.73
C LEU A 5 10.94 0.25 -33.58
N SER A 6 9.94 1.14 -33.56
CA SER A 6 9.84 2.18 -32.51
C SER A 6 8.39 2.67 -32.36
N GLY A 7 8.10 3.47 -31.32
CA GLY A 7 6.84 4.15 -31.16
C GLY A 7 5.77 3.32 -30.40
N VAL A 8 4.50 3.56 -30.71
CA VAL A 8 3.35 2.90 -30.04
C VAL A 8 2.88 1.71 -30.86
N LEU A 9 2.99 0.52 -30.30
CA LEU A 9 2.51 -0.73 -30.89
C LEU A 9 1.25 -1.20 -30.16
N THR A 10 0.17 -1.46 -30.92
CA THR A 10 -1.09 -1.93 -30.34
C THR A 10 -1.09 -3.43 -30.12
N ALA A 11 -1.25 -3.89 -28.88
CA ALA A 11 -1.46 -5.31 -28.56
C ALA A 11 -2.91 -5.69 -28.83
N LEU A 12 -3.17 -6.26 -30.01
CA LEU A 12 -4.52 -6.54 -30.52
C LEU A 12 -5.25 -7.63 -29.69
N PRO A 13 -6.51 -7.44 -29.28
CA PRO A 13 -7.38 -8.50 -28.77
C PRO A 13 -7.95 -9.31 -29.92
N THR A 14 -8.21 -10.60 -29.72
CA THR A 14 -8.81 -11.48 -30.70
C THR A 14 -10.32 -11.49 -30.54
N PRO A 15 -11.13 -11.06 -31.55
CA PRO A 15 -12.57 -11.18 -31.49
C PRO A 15 -13.02 -12.62 -31.78
N PHE A 16 -14.06 -13.06 -31.06
CA PHE A 16 -14.65 -14.37 -31.22
C PHE A 16 -16.16 -14.28 -31.52
N THR A 17 -16.62 -15.15 -32.40
CA THR A 17 -18.04 -15.33 -32.68
C THR A 17 -18.75 -16.04 -31.52
N ARG A 18 -20.08 -16.17 -31.57
CA ARG A 18 -20.85 -16.87 -30.51
C ARG A 18 -20.51 -18.37 -30.41
N ASP A 19 -20.08 -19.00 -31.48
CA ASP A 19 -19.65 -20.41 -31.54
C ASP A 19 -18.17 -20.59 -31.17
N GLY A 20 -17.49 -19.49 -30.81
CA GLY A 20 -16.11 -19.49 -30.31
C GLY A 20 -15.02 -19.52 -31.38
N THR A 21 -15.37 -19.38 -32.68
CA THR A 21 -14.37 -19.20 -33.74
C THR A 21 -13.85 -17.77 -33.82
N ILE A 22 -12.70 -17.56 -34.45
CA ILE A 22 -12.16 -16.19 -34.64
C ILE A 22 -13.05 -15.45 -35.66
N ASP A 23 -13.51 -14.26 -35.29
CA ASP A 23 -14.18 -13.33 -36.20
C ASP A 23 -13.15 -12.47 -36.94
N THR A 24 -12.70 -12.97 -38.10
CA THR A 24 -11.68 -12.27 -38.91
C THR A 24 -12.18 -10.92 -39.42
N HIS A 25 -13.48 -10.78 -39.71
CA HIS A 25 -14.05 -9.50 -40.15
C HIS A 25 -13.99 -8.43 -39.06
N THR A 26 -14.32 -8.79 -37.83
CA THR A 26 -14.16 -7.87 -36.68
C THR A 26 -12.70 -7.63 -36.38
N LEU A 27 -11.80 -8.61 -36.54
CA LEU A 27 -10.36 -8.43 -36.39
C LEU A 27 -9.80 -7.42 -37.39
N ASP A 28 -10.22 -7.46 -38.65
CA ASP A 28 -9.86 -6.44 -39.66
C ASP A 28 -10.25 -5.02 -39.21
N ARG A 29 -11.44 -4.86 -38.63
CA ARG A 29 -11.91 -3.56 -38.13
C ARG A 29 -11.12 -3.08 -36.90
N VAL A 30 -10.67 -4.00 -36.05
CA VAL A 30 -9.77 -3.68 -34.91
C VAL A 30 -8.43 -3.20 -35.44
N VAL A 31 -7.87 -3.84 -36.45
CA VAL A 31 -6.65 -3.43 -37.14
C VAL A 31 -6.82 -2.03 -37.74
N ASP A 32 -7.92 -1.79 -38.48
CA ASP A 32 -8.19 -0.48 -39.07
C ASP A 32 -8.25 0.62 -38.02
N ARG A 33 -8.96 0.39 -36.92
CA ARG A 33 -9.06 1.36 -35.82
C ARG A 33 -7.69 1.73 -35.25
N ALA A 34 -6.80 0.77 -35.06
CA ALA A 34 -5.44 1.03 -34.60
C ALA A 34 -4.66 1.86 -35.63
N LEU A 35 -4.73 1.49 -36.89
CA LEU A 35 -4.07 2.20 -37.98
C LEU A 35 -4.58 3.61 -38.19
N ASP A 36 -5.90 3.82 -38.13
CA ASP A 36 -6.54 5.14 -38.23
C ASP A 36 -6.12 6.06 -37.05
N GLY A 37 -5.81 5.47 -35.87
CA GLY A 37 -5.20 6.19 -34.75
C GLY A 37 -3.74 6.52 -34.90
N GLY A 38 -3.09 6.05 -35.99
CA GLY A 38 -1.73 6.40 -36.35
C GLY A 38 -0.65 5.66 -35.57
N VAL A 39 -0.95 4.44 -35.06
CA VAL A 39 0.03 3.59 -34.34
C VAL A 39 1.20 3.19 -35.22
N ASP A 40 2.35 2.95 -34.60
CA ASP A 40 3.60 2.65 -35.31
C ASP A 40 3.82 1.15 -35.57
N GLY A 41 2.93 0.29 -35.01
CA GLY A 41 2.96 -1.16 -35.25
C GLY A 41 1.80 -1.91 -34.58
N LEU A 42 1.66 -3.18 -34.93
CA LEU A 42 0.62 -4.07 -34.45
C LEU A 42 1.25 -5.31 -33.82
N VAL A 43 0.73 -5.76 -32.68
CA VAL A 43 1.17 -7.01 -32.03
C VAL A 43 0.00 -7.97 -32.00
N VAL A 44 0.14 -9.11 -32.70
CA VAL A 44 -0.89 -10.15 -32.79
C VAL A 44 -0.55 -11.36 -31.93
N CYS A 45 -1.53 -12.05 -31.42
CA CYS A 45 -1.38 -13.22 -30.57
C CYS A 45 -0.59 -12.97 -29.28
N GLY A 46 -0.57 -11.70 -28.75
CA GLY A 46 -0.03 -11.41 -27.41
C GLY A 46 -0.96 -11.90 -26.30
N SER A 47 -0.66 -11.58 -25.03
CA SER A 47 -1.56 -11.88 -23.90
C SER A 47 -2.94 -11.25 -24.07
N THR A 48 -2.99 -9.99 -24.53
CA THR A 48 -4.26 -9.30 -24.87
C THR A 48 -5.04 -10.04 -25.96
N GLY A 49 -4.34 -10.72 -26.87
CA GLY A 49 -4.92 -11.55 -27.92
C GLY A 49 -5.36 -12.96 -27.50
N GLU A 50 -5.23 -13.29 -26.22
CA GLU A 50 -5.65 -14.58 -25.62
C GLU A 50 -4.95 -15.81 -26.23
N PHE A 51 -3.68 -15.68 -26.65
CA PHE A 51 -2.94 -16.74 -27.33
C PHE A 51 -2.90 -18.09 -26.58
N ALA A 52 -2.87 -18.04 -25.25
CA ALA A 52 -2.83 -19.23 -24.41
C ALA A 52 -4.13 -20.07 -24.46
N ALA A 53 -5.23 -19.45 -24.90
CA ALA A 53 -6.53 -20.11 -25.11
C ALA A 53 -6.82 -20.40 -26.59
N MET A 54 -5.82 -20.28 -27.49
CA MET A 54 -5.95 -20.50 -28.92
C MET A 54 -5.16 -21.74 -29.34
N THR A 55 -5.71 -22.47 -30.31
CA THR A 55 -4.98 -23.54 -30.99
C THR A 55 -3.90 -22.98 -31.91
N ALA A 56 -2.90 -23.79 -32.28
CA ALA A 56 -1.88 -23.39 -33.24
C ALA A 56 -2.44 -22.95 -34.60
N ALA A 57 -3.56 -23.58 -35.04
CA ALA A 57 -4.25 -23.18 -36.26
C ALA A 57 -4.92 -21.81 -36.16
N GLU A 58 -5.55 -21.50 -35.03
CA GLU A 58 -6.15 -20.19 -34.80
C GLU A 58 -5.10 -19.09 -34.69
N ARG A 59 -3.96 -19.36 -34.04
CA ARG A 59 -2.85 -18.41 -33.97
C ARG A 59 -2.29 -18.10 -35.37
N ARG A 60 -2.18 -19.10 -36.24
CA ARG A 60 -1.77 -18.91 -37.64
C ARG A 60 -2.78 -18.06 -38.39
N LEU A 61 -4.06 -18.37 -38.31
CA LEU A 61 -5.13 -17.60 -38.94
C LEU A 61 -5.12 -16.13 -38.50
N ALA A 62 -4.97 -15.87 -37.18
CA ALA A 62 -4.91 -14.49 -36.66
C ALA A 62 -3.70 -13.73 -37.21
N VAL A 63 -2.53 -14.36 -37.30
CA VAL A 63 -1.32 -13.75 -37.88
C VAL A 63 -1.53 -13.43 -39.35
N GLU A 64 -2.01 -14.38 -40.16
CA GLU A 64 -2.31 -14.18 -41.58
C GLU A 64 -3.28 -13.02 -41.81
N THR A 65 -4.42 -12.99 -41.04
CA THR A 65 -5.42 -11.93 -41.13
C THR A 65 -4.82 -10.55 -40.80
N VAL A 66 -4.05 -10.43 -39.72
CA VAL A 66 -3.48 -9.14 -39.34
C VAL A 66 -2.39 -8.69 -40.32
N VAL A 67 -1.54 -9.57 -40.79
CA VAL A 67 -0.50 -9.24 -41.79
C VAL A 67 -1.14 -8.80 -43.12
N GLU A 68 -2.13 -9.56 -43.60
CA GLU A 68 -2.87 -9.20 -44.82
C GLU A 68 -3.56 -7.83 -44.66
N ARG A 69 -4.26 -7.60 -43.53
CA ARG A 69 -4.94 -6.34 -43.31
C ARG A 69 -3.98 -5.16 -43.10
N ALA A 70 -2.86 -5.35 -42.42
CA ALA A 70 -1.83 -4.33 -42.29
C ALA A 70 -1.25 -3.90 -43.64
N ALA A 71 -1.17 -4.82 -44.58
CA ALA A 71 -0.69 -4.60 -45.96
C ALA A 71 0.62 -3.80 -46.05
N GLY A 72 1.54 -4.02 -45.12
CA GLY A 72 2.82 -3.31 -45.03
C GLY A 72 2.77 -1.85 -44.59
N ARG A 73 1.60 -1.32 -44.17
CA ARG A 73 1.47 0.06 -43.69
C ARG A 73 2.24 0.31 -42.39
N VAL A 74 2.31 -0.67 -41.54
CA VAL A 74 3.08 -0.71 -40.28
C VAL A 74 3.66 -2.10 -40.05
N PRO A 75 4.76 -2.26 -39.29
CA PRO A 75 5.28 -3.56 -38.93
C PRO A 75 4.30 -4.37 -38.09
N VAL A 76 4.22 -5.68 -38.33
CA VAL A 76 3.44 -6.63 -37.55
C VAL A 76 4.40 -7.48 -36.71
N VAL A 77 4.19 -7.48 -35.40
CA VAL A 77 4.90 -8.28 -34.41
C VAL A 77 4.03 -9.49 -34.06
N ALA A 78 4.47 -10.70 -34.38
CA ALA A 78 3.73 -11.92 -34.09
C ALA A 78 4.25 -12.62 -32.84
N GLN A 79 3.40 -12.84 -31.82
CA GLN A 79 3.79 -13.64 -30.67
C GLN A 79 3.72 -15.13 -31.04
N THR A 80 4.86 -15.82 -30.95
CA THR A 80 5.03 -17.20 -31.41
C THR A 80 5.53 -18.14 -30.32
N GLY A 81 5.89 -17.64 -29.14
CA GLY A 81 6.28 -18.47 -28.01
C GLY A 81 5.20 -19.47 -27.62
N ALA A 82 5.64 -20.66 -27.23
CA ALA A 82 4.79 -21.80 -26.85
C ALA A 82 5.45 -22.58 -25.71
N VAL A 83 4.72 -23.52 -25.11
CA VAL A 83 5.24 -24.38 -24.05
C VAL A 83 6.35 -25.32 -24.58
N SER A 84 6.24 -25.80 -25.81
CA SER A 84 7.28 -26.63 -26.42
C SER A 84 8.12 -25.88 -27.47
N THR A 85 9.41 -26.13 -27.49
CA THR A 85 10.34 -25.56 -28.49
C THR A 85 9.93 -25.88 -29.91
N THR A 86 9.45 -27.10 -30.17
CA THR A 86 9.03 -27.55 -31.53
C THR A 86 7.84 -26.73 -32.03
N GLU A 87 6.84 -26.49 -31.17
CA GLU A 87 5.66 -25.68 -31.50
C GLU A 87 6.05 -24.21 -31.72
N ALA A 88 6.88 -23.64 -30.84
CA ALA A 88 7.39 -22.29 -30.99
C ALA A 88 8.13 -22.07 -32.32
N ILE A 89 9.00 -23.03 -32.75
CA ILE A 89 9.67 -22.98 -34.03
C ILE A 89 8.66 -23.04 -35.19
N GLY A 90 7.66 -23.94 -35.10
CA GLY A 90 6.64 -24.08 -36.14
C GLY A 90 5.80 -22.83 -36.33
N LEU A 91 5.41 -22.17 -35.24
CA LEU A 91 4.67 -20.89 -35.24
C LEU A 91 5.55 -19.74 -35.73
N SER A 92 6.82 -19.70 -35.32
CA SER A 92 7.78 -18.66 -35.73
C SER A 92 8.06 -18.66 -37.22
N ARG A 93 8.31 -19.83 -37.80
CA ARG A 93 8.51 -19.98 -39.25
C ARG A 93 7.25 -19.61 -40.04
N HIS A 94 6.10 -20.08 -39.59
CA HIS A 94 4.82 -19.70 -40.20
C HIS A 94 4.60 -18.18 -40.17
N ALA A 95 4.85 -17.52 -39.04
CA ALA A 95 4.67 -16.06 -38.92
C ALA A 95 5.65 -15.31 -39.85
N GLN A 96 6.90 -15.76 -39.97
CA GLN A 96 7.87 -15.24 -40.93
C GLN A 96 7.38 -15.40 -42.38
N ASP A 97 6.95 -16.60 -42.73
CA ASP A 97 6.47 -16.93 -44.10
C ASP A 97 5.17 -16.15 -44.44
N ALA A 98 4.33 -15.87 -43.45
CA ALA A 98 3.12 -15.03 -43.58
C ALA A 98 3.43 -13.54 -43.74
N GLY A 99 4.69 -13.10 -43.48
CA GLY A 99 5.14 -11.71 -43.68
C GLY A 99 5.15 -10.87 -42.39
N ALA A 100 5.17 -11.48 -41.20
CA ALA A 100 5.42 -10.75 -39.95
C ALA A 100 6.81 -10.08 -39.98
N SER A 101 6.91 -8.87 -39.46
CA SER A 101 8.15 -8.08 -39.47
C SER A 101 9.07 -8.42 -38.30
N VAL A 102 8.52 -8.84 -37.18
CA VAL A 102 9.23 -9.18 -35.94
C VAL A 102 8.48 -10.32 -35.25
N LEU A 103 9.21 -11.24 -34.65
CA LEU A 103 8.62 -12.26 -33.78
C LEU A 103 8.70 -11.81 -32.32
N MET A 104 7.65 -12.01 -31.53
CA MET A 104 7.69 -11.83 -30.10
C MET A 104 7.69 -13.21 -29.42
N LEU A 105 8.68 -13.44 -28.54
CA LEU A 105 8.93 -14.74 -27.94
C LEU A 105 8.77 -14.66 -26.42
N VAL A 106 7.62 -15.15 -25.91
CA VAL A 106 7.44 -15.34 -24.47
C VAL A 106 8.20 -16.58 -24.00
N THR A 107 8.73 -16.55 -22.78
CA THR A 107 9.33 -17.74 -22.15
C THR A 107 8.26 -18.82 -21.92
N PRO A 108 8.62 -20.12 -21.92
CA PRO A 108 7.68 -21.18 -21.56
C PRO A 108 7.05 -20.92 -20.19
N TYR A 109 5.78 -21.25 -20.03
CA TYR A 109 4.95 -20.76 -18.92
C TYR A 109 4.24 -21.87 -18.12
N TYR A 110 4.56 -23.13 -18.34
CA TYR A 110 3.94 -24.25 -17.62
C TYR A 110 4.91 -24.87 -16.62
N GLU A 111 6.10 -25.26 -17.03
CA GLU A 111 7.13 -25.83 -16.15
C GLU A 111 8.09 -24.73 -15.65
N PRO A 112 8.51 -24.78 -14.39
CA PRO A 112 9.53 -23.86 -13.86
C PRO A 112 10.91 -24.20 -14.42
N LEU A 113 11.27 -23.56 -15.54
CA LEU A 113 12.56 -23.75 -16.19
C LEU A 113 13.68 -23.03 -15.44
N THR A 114 14.86 -23.60 -15.45
CA THR A 114 16.10 -22.94 -15.07
C THR A 114 16.44 -21.81 -16.05
N GLU A 115 17.34 -20.91 -15.66
CA GLU A 115 17.82 -19.84 -16.57
C GLU A 115 18.46 -20.45 -17.82
N ASP A 116 19.29 -21.48 -17.69
CA ASP A 116 19.96 -22.14 -18.82
C ASP A 116 18.97 -22.79 -19.79
N GLU A 117 17.94 -23.46 -19.30
CA GLU A 117 16.88 -24.05 -20.13
C GLU A 117 16.09 -22.97 -20.86
N THR A 118 15.77 -21.87 -20.17
CA THR A 118 15.10 -20.72 -20.76
C THR A 118 15.94 -20.09 -21.88
N LEU A 119 17.22 -19.86 -21.63
CA LEU A 119 18.14 -19.32 -22.65
C LEU A 119 18.33 -20.28 -23.81
N HIS A 120 18.42 -21.59 -23.56
CA HIS A 120 18.49 -22.59 -24.60
C HIS A 120 17.24 -22.58 -25.50
N TYR A 121 16.04 -22.47 -24.91
CA TYR A 121 14.80 -22.33 -25.66
C TYR A 121 14.81 -21.08 -26.55
N LEU A 122 15.15 -19.90 -26.00
CA LEU A 122 15.14 -18.63 -26.72
C LEU A 122 16.15 -18.68 -27.92
N ARG A 123 17.39 -19.16 -27.69
CA ARG A 123 18.39 -19.32 -28.72
C ARG A 123 17.92 -20.30 -29.82
N THR A 124 17.41 -21.46 -29.41
CA THR A 124 17.00 -22.49 -30.34
C THR A 124 15.89 -22.04 -31.27
N VAL A 125 14.95 -21.22 -30.78
CA VAL A 125 13.88 -20.69 -31.64
C VAL A 125 14.41 -19.56 -32.51
N ALA A 126 15.21 -18.64 -31.98
CA ALA A 126 15.81 -17.54 -32.73
C ALA A 126 16.68 -18.03 -33.88
N ASP A 127 17.47 -19.08 -33.68
CA ASP A 127 18.33 -19.69 -34.72
C ASP A 127 17.56 -20.32 -35.91
N LYS A 128 16.26 -20.43 -35.86
CA LYS A 128 15.41 -21.06 -36.88
C LYS A 128 14.63 -20.08 -37.74
N VAL A 129 14.87 -18.78 -37.57
CA VAL A 129 14.20 -17.69 -38.28
C VAL A 129 15.20 -16.61 -38.67
N ASP A 130 14.87 -15.85 -39.71
CA ASP A 130 15.75 -14.83 -40.29
C ASP A 130 15.31 -13.40 -39.94
N ILE A 131 14.10 -13.22 -39.39
CA ILE A 131 13.57 -11.92 -38.97
C ILE A 131 13.89 -11.60 -37.52
N PRO A 132 13.89 -10.32 -37.12
CA PRO A 132 14.16 -9.92 -35.73
C PRO A 132 13.23 -10.56 -34.70
N VAL A 133 13.79 -10.83 -33.54
CA VAL A 133 13.08 -11.40 -32.38
C VAL A 133 13.00 -10.37 -31.25
N MET A 134 11.82 -10.20 -30.68
CA MET A 134 11.53 -9.46 -29.48
C MET A 134 11.35 -10.45 -28.32
N LEU A 135 12.20 -10.40 -27.32
CA LEU A 135 11.98 -11.16 -26.07
C LEU A 135 10.75 -10.62 -25.36
N TYR A 136 9.94 -11.49 -24.77
CA TYR A 136 8.77 -11.09 -23.99
C TYR A 136 8.94 -11.48 -22.52
N ASN A 137 9.34 -10.52 -21.69
CA ASN A 137 9.52 -10.68 -20.27
C ASN A 137 8.19 -10.42 -19.53
N LEU A 138 7.51 -11.50 -19.11
CA LEU A 138 6.17 -11.45 -18.48
C LEU A 138 6.14 -12.33 -17.22
N PRO A 139 6.88 -11.99 -16.15
CA PRO A 139 7.00 -12.85 -14.97
C PRO A 139 5.67 -13.13 -14.24
N SER A 140 4.72 -12.20 -14.27
CA SER A 140 3.40 -12.38 -13.65
C SER A 140 2.58 -13.53 -14.23
N ALA A 141 2.84 -13.93 -15.49
CA ALA A 141 2.14 -15.04 -16.14
C ALA A 141 3.03 -16.27 -16.34
N THR A 142 4.35 -16.10 -16.50
CA THR A 142 5.26 -17.21 -16.83
C THR A 142 6.02 -17.73 -15.62
N GLY A 143 6.09 -16.99 -14.51
CA GLY A 143 6.96 -17.30 -13.39
C GLY A 143 8.45 -17.12 -13.67
N VAL A 144 8.84 -16.78 -14.92
CA VAL A 144 10.24 -16.59 -15.35
C VAL A 144 10.54 -15.11 -15.52
N SER A 145 11.60 -14.63 -14.91
CA SER A 145 12.09 -13.26 -15.01
C SER A 145 13.44 -13.21 -15.71
N LEU A 146 13.52 -12.50 -16.83
CA LEU A 146 14.78 -12.26 -17.55
C LEU A 146 15.48 -11.03 -16.94
N ALA A 147 16.64 -11.24 -16.31
CA ALA A 147 17.45 -10.14 -15.77
C ALA A 147 18.07 -9.29 -16.91
N PRO A 148 18.30 -7.97 -16.71
CA PRO A 148 18.89 -7.10 -17.76
C PRO A 148 20.21 -7.60 -18.32
N ASP A 149 21.14 -8.03 -17.47
CA ASP A 149 22.43 -8.56 -17.88
C ASP A 149 22.30 -9.84 -18.73
N THR A 150 21.35 -10.70 -18.38
CA THR A 150 21.04 -11.92 -19.13
C THR A 150 20.49 -11.59 -20.51
N VAL A 151 19.58 -10.60 -20.60
CA VAL A 151 19.02 -10.10 -21.86
C VAL A 151 20.12 -9.48 -22.72
N GLY A 152 20.94 -8.59 -22.15
CA GLY A 152 22.02 -7.94 -22.88
C GLY A 152 23.08 -8.90 -23.40
N ARG A 153 23.43 -9.94 -22.61
CA ARG A 153 24.32 -11.03 -23.03
C ARG A 153 23.72 -11.81 -24.17
N LEU A 154 22.46 -12.25 -24.05
CA LEU A 154 21.78 -13.04 -25.08
C LEU A 154 21.65 -12.26 -26.40
N ALA A 155 21.32 -10.97 -26.35
CA ALA A 155 21.22 -10.11 -27.54
C ALA A 155 22.58 -9.90 -28.24
N ARG A 156 23.71 -9.91 -27.53
CA ARG A 156 25.05 -9.87 -28.14
C ARG A 156 25.50 -11.21 -28.74
N GLU A 157 25.00 -12.31 -28.21
CA GLU A 157 25.31 -13.66 -28.68
C GLU A 157 24.47 -14.10 -29.89
N VAL A 158 23.24 -13.56 -30.03
CA VAL A 158 22.24 -13.97 -31.02
C VAL A 158 21.78 -12.74 -31.80
N GLU A 159 22.30 -12.57 -33.03
CA GLU A 159 22.18 -11.35 -33.85
C GLU A 159 20.74 -10.89 -34.12
N ASN A 160 19.82 -11.83 -34.28
CA ASN A 160 18.42 -11.49 -34.56
C ASN A 160 17.59 -11.22 -33.30
N ILE A 161 18.10 -11.39 -32.08
CA ILE A 161 17.46 -10.91 -30.84
C ILE A 161 17.77 -9.41 -30.68
N GLN A 162 16.84 -8.57 -31.16
CA GLN A 162 17.06 -7.11 -31.27
C GLN A 162 16.17 -6.30 -30.34
N TYR A 163 15.11 -6.88 -29.78
CA TYR A 163 14.12 -6.19 -28.99
C TYR A 163 13.77 -6.93 -27.71
N ILE A 164 13.31 -6.18 -26.70
CA ILE A 164 12.65 -6.74 -25.53
C ILE A 164 11.37 -5.96 -25.21
N LYS A 165 10.27 -6.67 -24.94
CA LYS A 165 9.09 -6.13 -24.29
C LYS A 165 9.15 -6.48 -22.80
N ASP A 166 9.31 -5.49 -21.93
CA ASP A 166 9.30 -5.69 -20.47
C ASP A 166 7.95 -5.31 -19.85
N THR A 167 7.35 -6.25 -19.09
CA THR A 167 6.04 -6.10 -18.45
C THR A 167 6.09 -6.29 -16.95
N ARG A 168 7.25 -6.10 -16.32
CA ARG A 168 7.42 -6.25 -14.86
C ARG A 168 6.87 -5.11 -14.03
N ALA A 169 6.49 -3.99 -14.63
CA ALA A 169 6.20 -2.73 -13.94
C ALA A 169 7.36 -2.21 -13.06
N ASP A 170 8.60 -2.52 -13.42
CA ASP A 170 9.82 -2.17 -12.70
C ASP A 170 10.67 -1.20 -13.54
N MET A 171 10.58 0.09 -13.22
CA MET A 171 11.35 1.12 -13.93
C MET A 171 12.86 0.99 -13.71
N SER A 172 13.31 0.37 -12.62
CA SER A 172 14.75 0.13 -12.41
C SER A 172 15.30 -0.83 -13.45
N GLN A 173 14.56 -1.91 -13.75
CA GLN A 173 14.95 -2.85 -14.80
C GLN A 173 14.88 -2.22 -16.20
N VAL A 174 13.85 -1.42 -16.47
CA VAL A 174 13.72 -0.69 -17.73
C VAL A 174 14.93 0.23 -17.95
N ARG A 175 15.36 0.98 -16.94
CA ARG A 175 16.55 1.84 -16.97
C ARG A 175 17.82 1.03 -17.23
N GLN A 176 18.02 -0.10 -16.55
CA GLN A 176 19.19 -0.95 -16.78
C GLN A 176 19.23 -1.49 -18.22
N LEU A 177 18.10 -1.93 -18.77
CA LEU A 177 18.01 -2.36 -20.17
C LEU A 177 18.39 -1.23 -21.13
N ILE A 178 17.88 -0.02 -20.92
CA ILE A 178 18.13 1.12 -21.81
C ILE A 178 19.58 1.61 -21.69
N HIS A 179 20.09 1.83 -20.49
CA HIS A 179 21.37 2.51 -20.27
C HIS A 179 22.59 1.57 -20.28
N HIS A 180 22.42 0.28 -19.91
CA HIS A 180 23.53 -0.67 -19.88
C HIS A 180 23.55 -1.61 -21.10
N HIS A 181 22.41 -1.80 -21.76
CA HIS A 181 22.28 -2.79 -22.85
C HIS A 181 21.60 -2.22 -24.09
N GLY A 182 21.34 -0.91 -24.15
CA GLY A 182 20.70 -0.26 -25.29
C GLY A 182 21.55 -0.27 -26.58
N ASP A 183 22.83 -0.62 -26.45
CA ASP A 183 23.74 -0.90 -27.60
C ASP A 183 23.43 -2.24 -28.27
N ALA A 184 22.83 -3.21 -27.57
CA ALA A 184 22.54 -4.57 -28.01
C ALA A 184 21.06 -4.86 -28.23
N VAL A 185 20.16 -4.25 -27.41
CA VAL A 185 18.73 -4.53 -27.44
C VAL A 185 17.92 -3.26 -27.28
N SER A 186 16.90 -3.07 -28.12
CA SER A 186 15.94 -1.96 -28.00
C SER A 186 14.80 -2.33 -27.08
N THR A 187 14.56 -1.51 -26.05
CA THR A 187 13.56 -1.78 -25.01
C THR A 187 12.19 -1.19 -25.35
N PHE A 188 11.14 -2.01 -25.23
CA PHE A 188 9.75 -1.62 -25.26
C PHE A 188 9.10 -1.83 -23.89
N GLY A 189 8.41 -0.82 -23.36
CA GLY A 189 7.55 -1.00 -22.19
C GLY A 189 6.29 -1.80 -22.54
N GLY A 190 5.78 -2.56 -21.59
CA GLY A 190 4.56 -3.35 -21.75
C GLY A 190 3.55 -3.13 -20.63
N TRP A 191 3.71 -2.10 -19.79
CA TRP A 191 2.83 -1.74 -18.70
C TRP A 191 2.23 -0.37 -18.94
N ASP A 192 0.94 -0.33 -19.30
CA ASP A 192 0.27 0.86 -19.86
C ASP A 192 0.39 2.11 -18.97
N THR A 193 0.24 1.99 -17.65
CA THR A 193 0.34 3.13 -16.71
C THR A 193 1.76 3.68 -16.54
N LEU A 194 2.79 2.99 -17.04
CA LEU A 194 4.18 3.45 -17.00
C LEU A 194 4.66 4.04 -18.32
N MET A 195 3.79 4.17 -19.34
CA MET A 195 4.17 4.59 -20.68
C MET A 195 4.93 5.93 -20.70
N LEU A 196 4.43 6.97 -20.01
CA LEU A 196 5.08 8.27 -19.99
C LEU A 196 6.51 8.19 -19.41
N ALA A 197 6.67 7.49 -18.28
CA ALA A 197 7.96 7.32 -17.63
C ALA A 197 8.93 6.52 -18.51
N THR A 198 8.46 5.39 -19.07
CA THR A 198 9.25 4.51 -19.93
C THR A 198 9.76 5.23 -21.18
N LEU A 199 8.91 6.00 -21.86
CA LEU A 199 9.29 6.77 -23.05
C LEU A 199 10.20 7.95 -22.71
N THR A 200 9.99 8.61 -21.56
CA THR A 200 10.85 9.71 -21.10
C THR A 200 12.26 9.21 -20.77
N GLU A 201 12.40 7.98 -20.30
CA GLU A 201 13.69 7.34 -20.01
C GLU A 201 14.48 6.99 -21.29
N GLY A 202 13.83 6.98 -22.45
CA GLY A 202 14.48 6.69 -23.75
C GLY A 202 14.20 5.30 -24.31
N ALA A 203 13.14 4.63 -23.88
CA ALA A 203 12.71 3.39 -24.51
C ALA A 203 12.36 3.61 -25.99
N ALA A 204 12.61 2.58 -26.81
CA ALA A 204 12.28 2.62 -28.24
C ALA A 204 10.78 2.76 -28.49
N GLY A 205 9.93 2.31 -27.57
CA GLY A 205 8.49 2.42 -27.69
C GLY A 205 7.72 1.72 -26.58
N MET A 206 6.41 1.58 -26.83
CA MET A 206 5.46 0.87 -25.96
C MET A 206 4.68 -0.17 -26.75
N VAL A 207 4.46 -1.32 -26.13
CA VAL A 207 3.45 -2.29 -26.58
C VAL A 207 2.24 -2.17 -25.65
N ALA A 208 1.26 -1.37 -26.04
CA ALA A 208 0.14 -0.97 -25.20
C ALA A 208 -1.16 -1.69 -25.57
N GLY A 209 -1.83 -2.26 -24.57
CA GLY A 209 -3.16 -2.85 -24.75
C GLY A 209 -4.27 -1.80 -24.82
N SER A 210 -4.12 -0.69 -24.09
CA SER A 210 -5.02 0.48 -24.13
C SER A 210 -5.02 1.21 -25.48
N ALA A 211 -4.01 1.01 -26.32
CA ALA A 211 -3.98 1.54 -27.68
C ALA A 211 -5.10 0.99 -28.59
N ASN A 212 -5.79 -0.06 -28.19
CA ASN A 212 -7.03 -0.49 -28.86
C ASN A 212 -8.18 0.48 -28.62
N LEU A 213 -8.21 1.18 -27.51
CA LEU A 213 -9.28 2.08 -27.08
C LEU A 213 -9.03 3.53 -27.48
N ILE A 214 -7.81 4.02 -27.25
CA ILE A 214 -7.36 5.41 -27.40
C ILE A 214 -6.05 5.50 -28.18
N PRO A 215 -5.94 4.94 -29.41
CA PRO A 215 -4.69 4.89 -30.13
C PRO A 215 -4.12 6.27 -30.46
N ALA A 216 -4.94 7.23 -30.92
CA ALA A 216 -4.49 8.55 -31.33
C ALA A 216 -3.93 9.38 -30.15
N GLU A 217 -4.51 9.24 -28.98
CA GLU A 217 -4.06 9.90 -27.76
C GLU A 217 -2.69 9.39 -27.33
N LEU A 218 -2.48 8.08 -27.31
CA LEU A 218 -1.18 7.51 -26.93
C LEU A 218 -0.09 7.87 -27.95
N VAL A 219 -0.41 7.84 -29.23
CA VAL A 219 0.49 8.30 -30.30
C VAL A 219 0.82 9.79 -30.15
N SER A 220 -0.18 10.63 -29.81
CA SER A 220 0.06 12.07 -29.55
C SER A 220 1.05 12.29 -28.39
N ILE A 221 0.90 11.55 -27.30
CA ILE A 221 1.81 11.61 -26.14
C ILE A 221 3.23 11.21 -26.56
N GLN A 222 3.38 10.09 -27.27
CA GLN A 222 4.68 9.61 -27.75
C GLN A 222 5.35 10.62 -28.67
N ARG A 223 4.59 11.20 -29.64
CA ARG A 223 5.10 12.21 -30.57
C ARG A 223 5.51 13.50 -29.87
N ALA A 224 4.73 13.93 -28.88
CA ALA A 224 5.07 15.10 -28.06
C ALA A 224 6.38 14.90 -27.29
N LEU A 225 6.60 13.70 -26.72
CA LEU A 225 7.87 13.35 -26.06
C LEU A 225 9.04 13.36 -27.04
N SER A 226 8.87 12.74 -28.21
CA SER A 226 9.92 12.70 -29.26
C SER A 226 10.26 14.08 -29.81
N ALA A 227 9.31 15.02 -29.79
CA ALA A 227 9.51 16.42 -30.16
C ALA A 227 10.09 17.29 -29.04
N GLY A 228 10.30 16.73 -27.82
CA GLY A 228 10.76 17.48 -26.66
C GLY A 228 9.66 18.33 -25.98
N GLU A 229 8.40 18.14 -26.36
CA GLU A 229 7.24 18.87 -25.85
C GLU A 229 6.68 18.25 -24.55
N LEU A 230 7.53 18.13 -23.53
CA LEU A 230 7.23 17.38 -22.29
C LEU A 230 5.95 17.87 -21.60
N GLU A 231 5.71 19.19 -21.54
CA GLU A 231 4.51 19.75 -20.89
C GLU A 231 3.22 19.40 -21.66
N ARG A 232 3.29 19.29 -22.98
CA ARG A 232 2.17 18.82 -23.79
C ARG A 232 1.92 17.33 -23.51
N ALA A 233 2.99 16.52 -23.54
CA ALA A 233 2.88 15.09 -23.24
C ALA A 233 2.26 14.85 -21.85
N ARG A 234 2.69 15.60 -20.81
CA ARG A 234 2.14 15.52 -19.44
C ARG A 234 0.67 15.90 -19.37
N ARG A 235 0.23 16.97 -20.06
CA ARG A 235 -1.20 17.33 -20.08
C ARG A 235 -2.05 16.23 -20.73
N GLU A 236 -1.62 15.74 -21.88
CA GLU A 236 -2.34 14.64 -22.55
C GLU A 236 -2.34 13.37 -21.73
N TRP A 237 -1.21 13.05 -21.08
CA TRP A 237 -1.08 11.92 -20.14
C TRP A 237 -2.05 12.04 -18.97
N SER A 238 -2.14 13.18 -18.31
CA SER A 238 -3.06 13.41 -17.19
C SER A 238 -4.53 13.21 -17.58
N ARG A 239 -4.89 13.47 -18.84
CA ARG A 239 -6.23 13.23 -19.36
C ARG A 239 -6.55 11.76 -19.57
N VAL A 240 -5.57 10.96 -20.03
CA VAL A 240 -5.79 9.54 -20.33
C VAL A 240 -5.51 8.62 -19.15
N TYR A 241 -4.66 9.04 -18.20
CA TYR A 241 -4.20 8.22 -17.08
C TYR A 241 -5.33 7.61 -16.24
N PRO A 242 -6.43 8.30 -15.88
CA PRO A 242 -7.51 7.69 -15.11
C PRO A 242 -8.16 6.48 -15.78
N LEU A 243 -8.26 6.48 -17.12
CA LEU A 243 -8.71 5.32 -17.88
C LEU A 243 -7.70 4.17 -17.81
N LEU A 244 -6.39 4.47 -17.99
CA LEU A 244 -5.33 3.48 -17.94
C LEU A 244 -5.25 2.80 -16.56
N ASP A 245 -5.33 3.60 -15.50
CA ASP A 245 -5.31 3.13 -14.12
C ASP A 245 -6.51 2.21 -13.81
N THR A 246 -7.71 2.61 -14.22
CA THR A 246 -8.90 1.76 -14.10
C THR A 246 -8.76 0.46 -14.89
N LEU A 247 -8.25 0.51 -16.13
CA LEU A 247 -8.01 -0.69 -16.96
C LEU A 247 -7.03 -1.67 -16.29
N MET A 248 -5.98 -1.16 -15.66
CA MET A 248 -4.98 -1.99 -14.98
C MET A 248 -5.45 -2.53 -13.62
N SER A 249 -6.50 -1.96 -13.03
CA SER A 249 -7.08 -2.40 -11.75
C SER A 249 -8.20 -3.43 -11.89
N VAL A 250 -8.64 -3.74 -13.12
CA VAL A 250 -9.72 -4.73 -13.41
C VAL A 250 -9.20 -5.83 -14.34
N PRO A 251 -9.94 -6.94 -14.54
CA PRO A 251 -9.56 -7.94 -15.54
C PRO A 251 -9.40 -7.30 -16.93
N PHE A 252 -8.14 -7.10 -17.35
CA PHE A 252 -7.75 -6.24 -18.46
C PHE A 252 -8.36 -6.67 -19.82
N ILE A 253 -8.25 -7.95 -20.17
CA ILE A 253 -8.76 -8.47 -21.47
C ILE A 253 -10.28 -8.32 -21.58
N PRO A 254 -11.09 -8.75 -20.60
CA PRO A 254 -12.53 -8.52 -20.59
C PRO A 254 -12.89 -7.02 -20.66
N ALA A 255 -12.13 -6.15 -20.00
CA ALA A 255 -12.37 -4.70 -20.02
C ALA A 255 -12.15 -4.11 -21.41
N VAL A 256 -11.02 -4.42 -22.07
CA VAL A 256 -10.74 -3.96 -23.44
C VAL A 256 -11.83 -4.44 -24.42
N LYS A 257 -12.21 -5.72 -24.36
CA LYS A 257 -13.26 -6.29 -25.24
C LYS A 257 -14.62 -5.65 -24.98
N SER A 258 -14.99 -5.40 -23.72
CA SER A 258 -16.24 -4.75 -23.33
C SER A 258 -16.33 -3.33 -23.90
N VAL A 259 -15.28 -2.52 -23.74
CA VAL A 259 -15.24 -1.15 -24.27
C VAL A 259 -15.29 -1.15 -25.80
N LEU A 260 -14.49 -1.99 -26.48
CA LEU A 260 -14.53 -2.09 -27.95
C LEU A 260 -15.93 -2.48 -28.45
N THR A 261 -16.60 -3.39 -27.77
CA THR A 261 -17.98 -3.78 -28.08
C THR A 261 -18.94 -2.58 -27.94
N ALA A 262 -18.81 -1.80 -26.86
CA ALA A 262 -19.60 -0.59 -26.64
C ALA A 262 -19.27 0.56 -27.62
N LEU A 263 -18.10 0.51 -28.26
CA LEU A 263 -17.68 1.40 -29.35
C LEU A 263 -18.08 0.88 -30.74
N GLY A 264 -18.85 -0.21 -30.85
CA GLY A 264 -19.39 -0.74 -32.09
C GLY A 264 -18.53 -1.80 -32.79
N LEU A 265 -17.58 -2.40 -32.08
CA LEU A 265 -16.77 -3.53 -32.55
C LEU A 265 -17.17 -4.79 -31.74
N PRO A 266 -18.00 -5.68 -32.28
CA PRO A 266 -18.56 -6.82 -31.53
C PRO A 266 -17.49 -7.88 -31.25
N MET A 267 -16.73 -7.71 -30.15
CA MET A 267 -15.56 -8.55 -29.80
C MET A 267 -15.91 -9.96 -29.36
N GLY A 268 -17.17 -10.23 -29.01
CA GLY A 268 -17.53 -11.45 -28.28
C GLY A 268 -16.96 -11.44 -26.86
N GLY A 269 -17.30 -12.47 -26.08
CA GLY A 269 -16.72 -12.66 -24.74
C GLY A 269 -15.27 -13.12 -24.79
N PRO A 270 -14.52 -13.03 -23.68
CA PRO A 270 -13.22 -13.67 -23.57
C PRO A 270 -13.38 -15.19 -23.55
N ARG A 271 -12.34 -15.92 -23.98
CA ARG A 271 -12.34 -17.39 -23.89
C ARG A 271 -12.22 -17.86 -22.44
N LYS A 272 -12.94 -18.90 -22.12
CA LYS A 272 -12.80 -19.54 -20.79
C LYS A 272 -11.35 -20.03 -20.56
N PRO A 273 -10.81 -19.91 -19.32
CA PRO A 273 -11.55 -19.67 -18.08
C PRO A 273 -11.84 -18.18 -17.74
N LEU A 274 -11.44 -17.22 -18.59
CA LEU A 274 -11.77 -15.81 -18.35
C LEU A 274 -13.29 -15.60 -18.38
N LEU A 275 -13.77 -14.71 -17.51
CA LEU A 275 -15.19 -14.33 -17.42
C LEU A 275 -15.40 -12.95 -18.05
N ASP A 276 -16.63 -12.68 -18.47
CA ASP A 276 -17.02 -11.33 -18.83
C ASP A 276 -16.92 -10.40 -17.62
N LEU A 277 -16.67 -9.11 -17.89
CA LEU A 277 -16.67 -8.09 -16.85
C LEU A 277 -18.08 -7.91 -16.29
N ASP A 278 -18.21 -7.62 -14.99
CA ASP A 278 -19.52 -7.27 -14.45
C ASP A 278 -20.07 -5.98 -15.09
N PRO A 279 -21.41 -5.85 -15.22
CA PRO A 279 -22.00 -4.74 -15.97
C PRO A 279 -21.65 -3.34 -15.41
N ALA A 280 -21.49 -3.17 -14.10
CA ALA A 280 -21.19 -1.88 -13.49
C ALA A 280 -19.75 -1.45 -13.80
N THR A 281 -18.80 -2.38 -13.67
CA THR A 281 -17.39 -2.16 -14.04
C THR A 281 -17.26 -1.92 -15.55
N ALA A 282 -17.97 -2.67 -16.38
CA ALA A 282 -17.97 -2.48 -17.83
C ALA A 282 -18.47 -1.08 -18.22
N GLU A 283 -19.53 -0.58 -17.60
CA GLU A 283 -20.07 0.76 -17.85
C GLU A 283 -19.10 1.86 -17.37
N LYS A 284 -18.47 1.67 -16.19
CA LYS A 284 -17.46 2.61 -15.65
C LYS A 284 -16.31 2.82 -16.63
N VAL A 285 -15.69 1.72 -17.08
CA VAL A 285 -14.55 1.78 -18.02
C VAL A 285 -14.97 2.35 -19.37
N THR A 286 -16.18 1.99 -19.85
CA THR A 286 -16.73 2.51 -21.11
C THR A 286 -16.99 4.01 -21.05
N SER A 287 -17.53 4.50 -19.94
CA SER A 287 -17.77 5.93 -19.72
C SER A 287 -16.48 6.72 -19.75
N GLN A 288 -15.45 6.25 -19.04
CA GLN A 288 -14.11 6.88 -19.06
C GLN A 288 -13.48 6.88 -20.46
N ALA A 289 -13.60 5.78 -21.21
CA ALA A 289 -13.08 5.71 -22.58
C ALA A 289 -13.82 6.72 -23.50
N ARG A 290 -15.13 6.85 -23.38
CA ARG A 290 -15.92 7.84 -24.13
C ARG A 290 -15.55 9.26 -23.76
N GLU A 291 -15.30 9.55 -22.49
CA GLU A 291 -14.83 10.86 -22.02
C GLU A 291 -13.49 11.23 -22.66
N VAL A 292 -12.53 10.32 -22.65
CA VAL A 292 -11.23 10.52 -23.31
C VAL A 292 -11.41 10.77 -24.81
N LEU A 293 -12.25 10.00 -25.50
CA LEU A 293 -12.50 10.10 -26.94
C LEU A 293 -13.31 11.32 -27.34
N SER A 294 -14.14 11.89 -26.45
CA SER A 294 -14.96 13.06 -26.74
C SER A 294 -14.18 14.37 -26.87
N GLY A 295 -12.92 14.38 -26.47
CA GLY A 295 -11.99 15.49 -26.71
C GLY A 295 -12.33 16.82 -26.05
N THR A 296 -13.21 16.85 -25.02
CA THR A 296 -13.48 18.06 -24.25
C THR A 296 -12.45 18.22 -23.12
N PRO A 297 -11.42 19.06 -23.23
CA PRO A 297 -10.61 19.42 -22.09
C PRO A 297 -11.38 20.45 -21.27
N GLU A 298 -11.70 20.14 -20.01
CA GLU A 298 -11.83 21.25 -19.06
C GLU A 298 -10.45 21.94 -18.99
N PRO A 299 -10.41 23.27 -19.13
CA PRO A 299 -9.14 23.96 -19.07
C PRO A 299 -8.63 23.91 -17.63
N LEU A 300 -7.58 23.14 -17.38
CA LEU A 300 -6.73 23.36 -16.22
C LEU A 300 -6.14 24.76 -16.38
N ALA A 301 -6.65 25.71 -15.61
CA ALA A 301 -6.17 27.07 -15.59
C ALA A 301 -4.67 27.02 -15.23
N VAL A 302 -3.85 27.47 -16.16
CA VAL A 302 -2.45 27.80 -15.89
C VAL A 302 -2.47 28.96 -14.88
N ALA A 303 -2.15 28.63 -13.61
CA ALA A 303 -1.96 29.66 -12.61
C ALA A 303 -0.69 30.45 -12.93
N SER A 304 -0.90 31.69 -13.36
CA SER A 304 0.14 32.72 -13.35
C SER A 304 0.68 32.86 -11.92
N THR A 305 1.98 32.93 -11.80
CA THR A 305 2.73 33.14 -10.57
C THR A 305 2.26 34.41 -9.82
N SER A 306 1.39 34.22 -8.85
CA SER A 306 1.15 35.05 -7.68
C SER A 306 0.75 34.13 -6.56
N PRO A 307 1.18 34.32 -5.29
CA PRO A 307 0.82 33.45 -4.20
C PRO A 307 -0.67 33.67 -3.86
N ALA A 308 -1.55 33.11 -4.68
CA ALA A 308 -2.95 33.00 -4.34
C ALA A 308 -3.12 31.78 -3.44
N ALA A 309 -3.79 31.94 -2.32
CA ALA A 309 -4.16 30.89 -1.40
C ALA A 309 -4.71 29.69 -2.18
N CYS A 310 -3.94 28.57 -2.15
CA CYS A 310 -4.38 27.31 -2.73
C CYS A 310 -5.59 26.82 -1.93
N SER A 311 -6.80 27.04 -2.47
CA SER A 311 -8.03 26.57 -1.84
C SER A 311 -8.16 25.07 -2.12
N VAL A 312 -7.71 24.24 -1.17
CA VAL A 312 -8.02 22.81 -1.17
C VAL A 312 -9.55 22.70 -1.18
N ARG A 313 -10.11 22.12 -2.26
CA ARG A 313 -11.55 21.97 -2.39
C ARG A 313 -12.01 20.80 -1.56
N ARG A 314 -13.06 20.99 -0.76
CA ARG A 314 -13.73 19.95 0.00
C ARG A 314 -14.78 19.27 -0.85
N ARG A 315 -14.74 17.92 -0.90
CA ARG A 315 -15.78 17.11 -1.53
C ARG A 315 -16.81 16.66 -0.49
N SER A 316 -18.09 16.68 -0.87
CA SER A 316 -19.20 16.14 -0.08
C SER A 316 -19.63 14.81 -0.67
N ALA A 317 -19.85 13.80 0.16
CA ALA A 317 -20.50 12.56 -0.25
C ALA A 317 -21.98 12.84 -0.47
N GLY A 318 -22.51 12.45 -1.64
CA GLY A 318 -23.95 12.25 -1.75
C GLY A 318 -24.36 11.20 -0.71
N ALA A 319 -25.51 11.43 -0.03
CA ALA A 319 -25.98 10.75 1.18
C ALA A 319 -26.11 9.20 1.10
N ARG A 320 -25.01 8.48 0.88
CA ARG A 320 -24.98 7.02 0.99
C ARG A 320 -24.38 6.67 2.37
N PRO A 321 -25.15 6.09 3.29
CA PRO A 321 -24.63 5.72 4.60
C PRO A 321 -23.54 4.64 4.44
N LEU A 322 -22.43 4.76 5.17
CA LEU A 322 -21.33 3.80 5.18
C LEU A 322 -21.68 2.47 5.86
N PHE A 323 -22.73 2.46 6.69
CA PHE A 323 -23.24 1.32 7.44
C PHE A 323 -24.72 1.56 7.80
N ALA A 324 -25.44 0.55 8.28
CA ALA A 324 -26.79 0.71 8.80
C ALA A 324 -26.76 1.08 10.31
N GLU A 325 -27.69 1.88 10.81
CA GLU A 325 -27.77 2.25 12.24
C GLU A 325 -27.85 1.01 13.16
N ALA A 326 -28.49 -0.06 12.68
CA ALA A 326 -28.57 -1.33 13.40
C ALA A 326 -27.22 -2.06 13.57
N ASP A 327 -26.18 -1.65 12.83
CA ASP A 327 -24.84 -2.22 12.91
C ASP A 327 -24.02 -1.62 14.04
N LEU A 328 -24.44 -0.51 14.62
CA LEU A 328 -23.76 0.12 15.74
C LEU A 328 -23.81 -0.79 16.98
N PRO A 329 -22.69 -0.93 17.72
CA PRO A 329 -22.70 -1.68 18.96
C PRO A 329 -23.58 -0.99 20.02
N PRO A 330 -24.26 -1.76 20.89
CA PRO A 330 -25.01 -1.18 21.99
C PRO A 330 -24.09 -0.44 22.98
N ALA A 331 -24.63 0.53 23.73
CA ALA A 331 -23.91 1.25 24.79
C ALA A 331 -23.63 0.33 25.98
N ARG A 332 -22.82 -0.69 25.81
CA ARG A 332 -22.44 -1.74 26.77
C ARG A 332 -20.95 -2.08 26.65
N HIS A 333 -20.36 -2.54 27.73
CA HIS A 333 -19.06 -3.20 27.74
C HIS A 333 -19.16 -4.58 27.10
N PHE A 334 -18.02 -5.14 26.68
CA PHE A 334 -17.95 -6.55 26.27
C PHE A 334 -17.12 -7.31 27.32
N ILE A 335 -17.77 -8.12 28.15
CA ILE A 335 -17.15 -8.84 29.27
C ILE A 335 -17.66 -10.29 29.27
N ASP A 336 -16.74 -11.23 29.44
CA ASP A 336 -17.06 -12.65 29.57
C ASP A 336 -17.83 -13.19 28.34
N GLY A 337 -17.38 -12.78 27.14
CA GLY A 337 -17.91 -13.26 25.87
C GLY A 337 -19.25 -12.64 25.45
N ARG A 338 -19.72 -11.58 26.09
CA ARG A 338 -21.02 -10.95 25.79
C ARG A 338 -21.05 -9.47 26.17
N TYR A 339 -22.02 -8.77 25.62
CA TYR A 339 -22.35 -7.43 26.09
C TYR A 339 -22.86 -7.42 27.54
N ALA A 340 -22.30 -6.52 28.37
CA ALA A 340 -22.58 -6.37 29.77
C ALA A 340 -22.87 -4.90 30.13
N ASP A 341 -23.91 -4.66 30.97
CA ASP A 341 -24.22 -3.32 31.40
C ASP A 341 -23.09 -2.74 32.26
N SER A 342 -22.88 -1.43 32.20
CA SER A 342 -21.98 -0.72 33.06
C SER A 342 -22.57 -0.66 34.49
N SER A 343 -21.70 -0.57 35.49
CA SER A 343 -22.06 -0.28 36.86
C SER A 343 -22.54 1.17 37.07
N SER A 344 -22.33 2.03 36.06
CA SER A 344 -22.81 3.41 35.97
C SER A 344 -23.84 3.55 34.87
N ALA A 345 -24.85 4.41 35.10
CA ALA A 345 -25.79 4.80 34.05
C ALA A 345 -25.27 5.91 33.14
N GLN A 346 -24.04 6.41 33.36
CA GLN A 346 -23.46 7.49 32.57
C GLN A 346 -22.91 6.93 31.25
N VAL A 347 -23.09 7.73 30.20
CA VAL A 347 -22.56 7.42 28.85
C VAL A 347 -21.71 8.56 28.34
N LEU A 348 -20.84 8.26 27.43
CA LEU A 348 -20.01 9.19 26.67
C LEU A 348 -20.57 9.31 25.25
N ASP A 349 -20.64 10.53 24.75
CA ASP A 349 -21.00 10.78 23.36
C ASP A 349 -19.83 10.40 22.45
N VAL A 350 -20.09 9.53 21.49
CA VAL A 350 -19.18 9.23 20.39
C VAL A 350 -19.59 10.10 19.22
N VAL A 351 -18.72 11.02 18.81
CA VAL A 351 -19.03 12.06 17.83
C VAL A 351 -18.48 11.70 16.46
N ASP A 352 -19.28 11.88 15.42
CA ASP A 352 -18.82 11.87 14.03
C ASP A 352 -18.06 13.18 13.74
N PRO A 353 -16.74 13.13 13.44
CA PRO A 353 -15.93 14.33 13.27
C PRO A 353 -16.22 15.08 11.95
N CYS A 354 -16.93 14.48 11.00
CA CYS A 354 -17.34 15.13 9.76
C CYS A 354 -18.54 16.04 9.94
N THR A 355 -19.49 15.62 10.80
CA THR A 355 -20.78 16.30 10.99
C THR A 355 -20.90 17.00 12.33
N GLU A 356 -20.00 16.73 13.26
CA GLU A 356 -20.00 17.18 14.66
C GLU A 356 -21.21 16.67 15.46
N LYS A 357 -21.93 15.68 14.94
CA LYS A 357 -23.10 15.08 15.59
C LYS A 357 -22.72 13.81 16.35
N VAL A 358 -23.53 13.49 17.36
CA VAL A 358 -23.39 12.22 18.07
C VAL A 358 -23.74 11.08 17.13
N LEU A 359 -22.79 10.16 16.94
CA LEU A 359 -22.91 8.95 16.17
C LEU A 359 -23.61 7.85 16.98
N CYS A 360 -23.16 7.66 18.21
CA CYS A 360 -23.71 6.72 19.18
C CYS A 360 -23.24 7.08 20.60
N HIS A 361 -23.59 6.24 21.56
CA HIS A 361 -23.13 6.38 22.96
C HIS A 361 -22.28 5.16 23.36
N ALA A 362 -21.29 5.36 24.22
CA ALA A 362 -20.55 4.30 24.88
C ALA A 362 -20.64 4.46 26.40
N PRO A 363 -20.55 3.38 27.20
CA PRO A 363 -20.54 3.49 28.64
C PRO A 363 -19.39 4.38 29.16
N ASP A 364 -19.65 5.28 30.10
CA ASP A 364 -18.59 5.89 30.90
C ASP A 364 -18.30 4.96 32.10
N GLY A 365 -17.45 3.95 31.84
CA GLY A 365 -17.12 2.86 32.75
C GLY A 365 -16.41 3.32 33.99
N THR A 366 -16.49 2.49 35.01
CA THR A 366 -15.96 2.73 36.36
C THR A 366 -14.87 1.73 36.73
N ALA A 367 -14.22 1.93 37.87
CA ALA A 367 -13.27 0.97 38.44
C ALA A 367 -13.91 -0.43 38.66
N ALA A 368 -15.19 -0.49 39.05
CA ALA A 368 -15.89 -1.74 39.25
C ALA A 368 -16.11 -2.54 37.95
N ASP A 369 -16.26 -1.86 36.84
CA ASP A 369 -16.35 -2.53 35.51
C ASP A 369 -15.03 -3.14 35.12
N VAL A 370 -13.90 -2.47 35.41
CA VAL A 370 -12.54 -3.04 35.21
C VAL A 370 -12.37 -4.26 36.10
N ASP A 371 -12.74 -4.18 37.37
CA ASP A 371 -12.61 -5.29 38.34
C ASP A 371 -13.39 -6.53 37.87
N ARG A 372 -14.59 -6.35 37.30
CA ARG A 372 -15.39 -7.44 36.72
C ARG A 372 -14.69 -8.06 35.50
N ALA A 373 -14.16 -7.22 34.60
CA ALA A 373 -13.48 -7.69 33.41
C ALA A 373 -12.19 -8.43 33.74
N VAL A 374 -11.40 -7.94 34.71
CA VAL A 374 -10.20 -8.61 35.21
C VAL A 374 -10.55 -9.94 35.88
N THR A 375 -11.64 -10.00 36.64
CA THR A 375 -12.14 -11.26 37.25
C THR A 375 -12.46 -12.30 36.17
N ALA A 376 -13.15 -11.89 35.09
CA ALA A 376 -13.44 -12.78 33.96
C ALA A 376 -12.16 -13.26 33.26
N ALA A 377 -11.23 -12.34 33.01
CA ALA A 377 -9.93 -12.66 32.37
C ALA A 377 -9.11 -13.64 33.23
N LYS A 378 -9.08 -13.43 34.55
CA LYS A 378 -8.38 -14.28 35.51
C LYS A 378 -9.00 -15.68 35.58
N ALA A 379 -10.32 -15.80 35.49
CA ALA A 379 -11.01 -17.09 35.46
C ALA A 379 -10.68 -17.90 34.20
N ALA A 380 -10.51 -17.24 33.05
CA ALA A 380 -10.24 -17.90 31.77
C ALA A 380 -8.74 -18.26 31.55
N LYS A 381 -7.80 -17.60 32.28
CA LYS A 381 -6.37 -17.63 31.94
C LYS A 381 -5.74 -19.03 31.94
N GLU A 382 -6.07 -19.87 32.91
CA GLU A 382 -5.45 -21.22 33.02
C GLU A 382 -5.90 -22.14 31.88
N ALA A 383 -7.17 -22.14 31.53
CA ALA A 383 -7.70 -22.92 30.42
C ALA A 383 -7.17 -22.47 29.10
N TRP A 384 -7.01 -21.16 28.91
CA TRP A 384 -6.45 -20.57 27.69
C TRP A 384 -4.95 -20.87 27.57
N ALA A 385 -4.16 -20.70 28.63
CA ALA A 385 -2.74 -20.98 28.68
C ALA A 385 -2.39 -22.45 28.37
N LYS A 386 -3.26 -23.38 28.70
CA LYS A 386 -3.11 -24.82 28.43
C LYS A 386 -3.38 -25.22 26.98
N ARG A 387 -3.97 -24.35 26.15
CA ARG A 387 -4.17 -24.63 24.72
C ARG A 387 -2.83 -24.73 24.01
N THR A 388 -2.75 -25.69 23.10
CA THR A 388 -1.52 -25.88 22.32
C THR A 388 -1.28 -24.69 21.37
N PRO A 389 -0.03 -24.44 20.93
CA PRO A 389 0.24 -23.45 19.88
C PRO A 389 -0.61 -23.67 18.62
N LYS A 390 -0.91 -24.95 18.28
CA LYS A 390 -1.80 -25.26 17.15
C LYS A 390 -3.21 -24.74 17.38
N ASP A 391 -3.79 -25.01 18.54
CA ASP A 391 -5.18 -24.61 18.83
C ASP A 391 -5.32 -23.07 18.84
N ARG A 392 -4.32 -22.37 19.36
CA ARG A 392 -4.29 -20.90 19.32
C ARG A 392 -4.12 -20.36 17.90
N SER A 393 -3.26 -21.00 17.11
CA SER A 393 -3.07 -20.67 15.68
C SER A 393 -4.39 -20.81 14.90
N ASP A 394 -5.07 -21.95 15.04
CA ASP A 394 -6.33 -22.21 14.34
C ASP A 394 -7.41 -21.16 14.69
N LEU A 395 -7.49 -20.77 15.96
CA LEU A 395 -8.42 -19.73 16.43
C LEU A 395 -8.06 -18.35 15.88
N LEU A 396 -6.78 -17.97 15.84
CA LEU A 396 -6.35 -16.70 15.28
C LEU A 396 -6.61 -16.62 13.77
N HIS A 397 -6.46 -17.73 13.03
CA HIS A 397 -6.88 -17.80 11.63
C HIS A 397 -8.39 -17.59 11.49
N ALA A 398 -9.20 -18.24 12.32
CA ALA A 398 -10.66 -18.06 12.31
C ALA A 398 -11.07 -16.61 12.64
N VAL A 399 -10.36 -15.94 13.56
CA VAL A 399 -10.55 -14.51 13.84
C VAL A 399 -10.21 -13.67 12.62
N ALA A 400 -9.08 -13.93 11.96
CA ALA A 400 -8.68 -13.22 10.74
C ALA A 400 -9.72 -13.36 9.61
N ASP A 401 -10.21 -14.57 9.40
CA ASP A 401 -11.23 -14.85 8.39
C ASP A 401 -12.56 -14.15 8.71
N ARG A 402 -12.98 -14.14 9.98
CA ARG A 402 -14.18 -13.41 10.43
C ARG A 402 -14.04 -11.89 10.21
N VAL A 403 -12.89 -11.31 10.49
CA VAL A 403 -12.62 -9.88 10.20
C VAL A 403 -12.65 -9.62 8.70
N ALA A 404 -12.06 -10.50 7.88
CA ALA A 404 -12.06 -10.38 6.42
C ALA A 404 -13.49 -10.46 5.84
N GLU A 405 -14.32 -11.38 6.33
CA GLU A 405 -15.74 -11.51 5.94
C GLU A 405 -16.54 -10.23 6.22
N HIS A 406 -16.21 -9.50 7.28
CA HIS A 406 -16.92 -8.29 7.70
C HIS A 406 -16.13 -7.00 7.44
N ALA A 407 -15.08 -7.05 6.62
CA ALA A 407 -14.17 -5.92 6.39
C ALA A 407 -14.90 -4.67 5.89
N GLY A 408 -15.88 -4.81 5.00
CA GLY A 408 -16.66 -3.68 4.50
C GLY A 408 -17.49 -2.98 5.58
N LEU A 409 -18.13 -3.72 6.48
CA LEU A 409 -18.85 -3.19 7.64
C LEU A 409 -17.92 -2.48 8.61
N LEU A 410 -16.84 -3.16 9.00
CA LEU A 410 -15.87 -2.61 9.95
C LEU A 410 -15.18 -1.35 9.40
N ALA A 411 -14.81 -1.32 8.11
CA ALA A 411 -14.24 -0.14 7.46
C ALA A 411 -15.23 1.04 7.46
N GLY A 412 -16.51 0.80 7.20
CA GLY A 412 -17.55 1.83 7.25
C GLY A 412 -17.73 2.42 8.65
N LEU A 413 -17.77 1.57 9.69
CA LEU A 413 -17.85 1.99 11.09
C LEU A 413 -16.59 2.74 11.54
N GLU A 414 -15.39 2.25 11.17
CA GLU A 414 -14.11 2.90 11.47
C GLU A 414 -14.05 4.30 10.87
N SER A 415 -14.40 4.41 9.59
CA SER A 415 -14.42 5.65 8.84
C SER A 415 -15.36 6.69 9.43
N ALA A 416 -16.59 6.29 9.79
CA ALA A 416 -17.56 7.18 10.41
C ALA A 416 -17.14 7.65 11.81
N ASN A 417 -16.52 6.76 12.60
CA ASN A 417 -16.12 7.08 13.97
C ASN A 417 -14.84 7.93 14.04
N THR A 418 -13.90 7.73 13.11
CA THR A 418 -12.61 8.44 13.10
C THR A 418 -12.57 9.63 12.14
N GLY A 419 -13.44 9.64 11.12
CA GLY A 419 -13.40 10.61 10.03
C GLY A 419 -12.39 10.29 8.94
N LYS A 420 -11.63 9.20 9.01
CA LYS A 420 -10.63 8.83 7.99
C LYS A 420 -11.31 8.42 6.67
N PRO A 421 -10.71 8.67 5.51
CA PRO A 421 -11.23 8.21 4.24
C PRO A 421 -11.50 6.70 4.22
N LEU A 422 -12.53 6.27 3.50
CA LEU A 422 -12.95 4.88 3.50
C LEU A 422 -11.86 3.93 2.99
N ASP A 423 -11.03 4.36 2.03
CA ASP A 423 -9.94 3.56 1.50
C ASP A 423 -8.82 3.39 2.54
N VAL A 424 -8.56 4.40 3.37
CA VAL A 424 -7.65 4.30 4.53
C VAL A 424 -8.17 3.26 5.52
N SER A 425 -9.49 3.28 5.82
CA SER A 425 -10.10 2.28 6.71
C SER A 425 -10.03 0.86 6.14
N ARG A 426 -10.14 0.69 4.83
CA ARG A 426 -10.00 -0.61 4.16
C ARG A 426 -8.58 -1.15 4.27
N ASP A 427 -7.59 -0.29 4.11
CA ASP A 427 -6.18 -0.64 4.29
C ASP A 427 -5.88 -1.06 5.74
N ASP A 428 -6.40 -0.33 6.73
CA ASP A 428 -6.31 -0.66 8.15
C ASP A 428 -6.91 -2.04 8.46
N LEU A 429 -8.03 -2.38 7.82
CA LEU A 429 -8.67 -3.70 7.98
C LEU A 429 -7.84 -4.81 7.33
N ALA A 430 -7.23 -4.55 6.16
CA ALA A 430 -6.31 -5.50 5.53
C ALA A 430 -5.10 -5.77 6.43
N GLY A 431 -4.49 -4.71 6.99
CA GLY A 431 -3.41 -4.83 7.98
C GLY A 431 -3.83 -5.57 9.25
N THR A 432 -5.06 -5.35 9.74
CA THR A 432 -5.64 -6.07 10.87
C THR A 432 -5.73 -7.57 10.60
N VAL A 433 -6.25 -7.97 9.45
CA VAL A 433 -6.34 -9.38 9.02
C VAL A 433 -4.97 -10.02 8.94
N ASP A 434 -4.01 -9.32 8.32
CA ASP A 434 -2.65 -9.81 8.14
C ASP A 434 -1.93 -9.99 9.48
N THR A 435 -2.13 -9.08 10.44
CA THR A 435 -1.58 -9.20 11.80
C THR A 435 -2.04 -10.48 12.50
N PHE A 436 -3.33 -10.80 12.44
CA PHE A 436 -3.84 -12.05 13.03
C PHE A 436 -3.26 -13.28 12.31
N ARG A 437 -3.17 -13.27 10.98
CA ARG A 437 -2.59 -14.36 10.18
C ARG A 437 -1.10 -14.56 10.46
N PHE A 438 -0.35 -13.47 10.54
CA PHE A 438 1.06 -13.51 10.89
C PHE A 438 1.27 -14.15 12.28
N MET A 439 0.56 -13.68 13.30
CA MET A 439 0.68 -14.21 14.67
C MET A 439 0.19 -15.66 14.80
N ALA A 440 -0.80 -16.05 14.00
CA ALA A 440 -1.23 -17.45 13.90
C ALA A 440 -0.12 -18.38 13.36
N GLY A 441 0.64 -17.91 12.36
CA GLY A 441 1.82 -18.62 11.87
C GLY A 441 2.98 -18.58 12.86
N ALA A 442 3.27 -17.40 13.40
CA ALA A 442 4.40 -17.13 14.28
C ALA A 442 4.39 -17.97 15.55
N VAL A 443 3.23 -18.14 16.20
CA VAL A 443 3.12 -18.94 17.44
C VAL A 443 3.52 -20.41 17.23
N ARG A 444 3.44 -20.93 16.01
CA ARG A 444 3.85 -22.30 15.68
C ARG A 444 5.34 -22.46 15.37
N ALA A 445 6.00 -21.34 15.06
CA ALA A 445 7.40 -21.30 14.67
C ALA A 445 8.32 -20.75 15.77
N THR A 446 7.79 -20.47 16.97
CA THR A 446 8.62 -19.98 18.08
C THR A 446 9.64 -21.02 18.51
N THR A 447 10.89 -20.58 18.65
CA THR A 447 12.03 -21.41 19.08
C THR A 447 12.47 -21.02 20.49
N SER A 448 13.08 -21.98 21.22
CA SER A 448 13.77 -21.71 22.48
C SER A 448 15.28 -21.60 22.22
N MET A 449 15.95 -20.68 22.90
CA MET A 449 17.39 -20.44 22.70
C MET A 449 18.30 -21.48 23.35
N ALA A 450 17.78 -22.28 24.29
CA ALA A 450 18.59 -23.26 25.01
C ALA A 450 17.83 -24.54 25.29
N GLY A 451 18.49 -25.66 25.01
CA GLY A 451 18.11 -26.99 25.37
C GLY A 451 19.38 -27.86 25.30
N GLY A 452 19.84 -28.37 26.40
CA GLY A 452 21.07 -29.19 26.46
C GLY A 452 21.69 -29.31 27.84
N ASP A 453 22.75 -30.09 27.92
CA ASP A 453 23.52 -30.35 29.13
C ASP A 453 24.64 -29.29 29.28
N TYR A 454 24.32 -28.15 29.89
CA TYR A 454 25.27 -27.06 30.16
C TYR A 454 26.06 -27.29 31.47
N PHE A 455 25.70 -28.32 32.26
CA PHE A 455 26.37 -28.77 33.45
C PHE A 455 26.33 -30.30 33.47
N GLU A 456 27.34 -30.95 33.99
CA GLU A 456 27.45 -32.43 34.04
C GLU A 456 26.22 -33.03 34.73
N ASP A 457 25.61 -34.04 34.10
CA ASP A 457 24.41 -34.71 34.55
C ASP A 457 23.14 -33.81 34.70
N HIS A 458 23.10 -32.67 34.04
CA HIS A 458 21.98 -31.75 34.15
C HIS A 458 21.47 -31.28 32.77
N LEU A 459 20.24 -31.68 32.42
CA LEU A 459 19.54 -31.16 31.24
C LEU A 459 18.86 -29.82 31.57
N SER A 460 19.23 -28.78 30.86
CA SER A 460 18.58 -27.48 30.93
C SER A 460 17.60 -27.28 29.78
N VAL A 461 16.42 -26.76 30.07
CA VAL A 461 15.40 -26.40 29.09
C VAL A 461 14.86 -25.00 29.39
N ILE A 462 14.79 -24.15 28.37
CA ILE A 462 14.11 -22.85 28.45
C ILE A 462 12.70 -23.01 27.90
N GLN A 463 11.71 -22.71 28.74
CA GLN A 463 10.29 -22.72 28.40
C GLN A 463 9.78 -21.28 28.27
N ARG A 464 8.92 -21.02 27.26
CA ARG A 464 8.14 -19.79 27.17
C ARG A 464 6.78 -20.01 27.81
N GLU A 465 6.43 -19.18 28.79
CA GLU A 465 5.14 -19.21 29.47
C GLU A 465 4.39 -17.89 29.22
N PRO A 466 3.04 -17.92 29.15
CA PRO A 466 2.26 -16.69 29.18
C PRO A 466 2.52 -15.91 30.48
N LEU A 467 2.36 -14.60 30.42
CA LEU A 467 2.44 -13.70 31.58
C LEU A 467 1.25 -13.89 32.52
N GLY A 468 0.05 -13.94 31.91
CA GLY A 468 -1.21 -14.06 32.66
C GLY A 468 -2.32 -13.17 32.09
N VAL A 469 -2.75 -12.17 32.83
CA VAL A 469 -3.75 -11.19 32.41
C VAL A 469 -3.04 -9.92 31.94
N VAL A 470 -3.31 -9.49 30.72
CA VAL A 470 -2.73 -8.27 30.13
C VAL A 470 -3.77 -7.16 30.08
N GLY A 471 -3.47 -6.01 30.65
CA GLY A 471 -4.23 -4.78 30.45
C GLY A 471 -3.75 -4.08 29.16
N VAL A 472 -4.69 -3.61 28.34
CA VAL A 472 -4.39 -2.97 27.07
C VAL A 472 -5.12 -1.63 26.97
N VAL A 473 -4.42 -0.58 26.56
CA VAL A 473 -5.00 0.74 26.26
C VAL A 473 -4.63 1.11 24.82
N THR A 474 -5.64 1.37 23.98
CA THR A 474 -5.43 1.69 22.57
C THR A 474 -5.84 3.13 22.23
N PRO A 475 -5.18 3.75 21.24
CA PRO A 475 -5.44 5.12 20.81
C PRO A 475 -6.67 5.20 19.90
N TRP A 476 -6.92 6.41 19.41
CA TRP A 476 -8.09 6.73 18.59
C TRP A 476 -7.80 6.81 17.07
N ASN A 477 -6.52 6.83 16.66
CA ASN A 477 -6.15 7.07 15.27
C ASN A 477 -6.29 5.83 14.36
N TYR A 478 -6.05 4.63 14.90
CA TYR A 478 -6.24 3.33 14.24
C TYR A 478 -6.92 2.36 15.19
N PRO A 479 -8.20 2.56 15.53
CA PRO A 479 -8.87 1.88 16.66
C PRO A 479 -8.75 0.36 16.60
N LEU A 480 -9.12 -0.27 15.48
CA LEU A 480 -9.11 -1.72 15.38
C LEU A 480 -7.71 -2.26 15.05
N MET A 481 -6.94 -1.59 14.20
CA MET A 481 -5.59 -2.06 13.86
C MET A 481 -4.67 -2.03 15.07
N MET A 482 -4.69 -0.96 15.88
CA MET A 482 -3.90 -0.90 17.13
C MET A 482 -4.39 -1.88 18.18
N ALA A 483 -5.69 -2.18 18.21
CA ALA A 483 -6.21 -3.26 19.05
C ALA A 483 -5.68 -4.62 18.57
N ALA A 484 -5.67 -4.90 17.28
CA ALA A 484 -5.16 -6.14 16.71
C ALA A 484 -3.67 -6.35 16.97
N TRP A 485 -2.84 -5.30 16.86
CA TRP A 485 -1.40 -5.36 17.17
C TRP A 485 -1.11 -5.80 18.62
N LYS A 486 -2.06 -5.60 19.52
CA LYS A 486 -1.98 -6.06 20.91
C LYS A 486 -2.70 -7.40 21.13
N ILE A 487 -3.94 -7.53 20.64
CA ILE A 487 -4.78 -8.72 20.85
C ILE A 487 -4.11 -9.97 20.26
N ALA A 488 -3.63 -9.87 19.00
CA ALA A 488 -3.11 -11.05 18.31
C ALA A 488 -1.90 -11.67 19.00
N PRO A 489 -0.81 -10.95 19.33
CA PRO A 489 0.33 -11.53 20.04
C PRO A 489 -0.01 -11.93 21.50
N ILE A 490 -0.87 -11.19 22.19
CA ILE A 490 -1.32 -11.55 23.57
C ILE A 490 -2.01 -12.91 23.56
N LEU A 491 -2.96 -13.13 22.64
CA LEU A 491 -3.67 -14.40 22.51
C LEU A 491 -2.75 -15.50 21.99
N ALA A 492 -1.87 -15.22 21.03
CA ALA A 492 -0.88 -16.15 20.52
C ALA A 492 0.05 -16.67 21.63
N ALA A 493 0.52 -15.78 22.51
CA ALA A 493 1.37 -16.13 23.64
C ALA A 493 0.62 -16.90 24.77
N GLY A 494 -0.71 -16.99 24.73
CA GLY A 494 -1.52 -17.72 25.69
C GLY A 494 -2.01 -16.89 26.89
N ASN A 495 -1.99 -15.57 26.78
CA ASN A 495 -2.53 -14.64 27.79
C ASN A 495 -4.00 -14.35 27.54
N THR A 496 -4.71 -13.91 28.59
CA THR A 496 -6.02 -13.27 28.50
C THR A 496 -5.87 -11.75 28.63
N LEU A 497 -6.87 -10.99 28.22
CA LEU A 497 -6.74 -9.53 28.22
C LEU A 497 -8.01 -8.78 28.61
N VAL A 498 -7.79 -7.56 29.12
CA VAL A 498 -8.80 -6.52 29.28
C VAL A 498 -8.33 -5.29 28.50
N LEU A 499 -9.09 -4.91 27.48
CA LEU A 499 -8.76 -3.80 26.59
C LEU A 499 -9.66 -2.59 26.86
N LYS A 500 -9.05 -1.43 26.98
CA LYS A 500 -9.73 -0.13 27.00
C LYS A 500 -9.44 0.59 25.66
N PRO A 501 -10.40 0.66 24.74
CA PRO A 501 -10.25 1.50 23.55
C PRO A 501 -10.33 2.99 23.95
N SER A 502 -9.88 3.87 23.06
CA SER A 502 -10.14 5.30 23.25
C SER A 502 -11.64 5.57 23.38
N GLU A 503 -12.00 6.43 24.31
CA GLU A 503 -13.38 6.88 24.49
C GLU A 503 -13.95 7.61 23.27
N GLN A 504 -13.09 8.12 22.40
CA GLN A 504 -13.49 8.79 21.17
C GLN A 504 -13.87 7.81 20.05
N THR A 505 -13.22 6.62 20.01
CA THR A 505 -13.36 5.69 18.89
C THR A 505 -13.52 4.21 19.34
N PRO A 506 -14.53 3.90 20.16
CA PRO A 506 -14.72 2.54 20.68
C PRO A 506 -15.49 1.61 19.74
N VAL A 507 -16.13 2.14 18.67
CA VAL A 507 -17.17 1.46 17.89
C VAL A 507 -16.67 0.18 17.24
N THR A 508 -15.59 0.26 16.45
CA THR A 508 -15.07 -0.90 15.73
C THR A 508 -14.49 -1.97 16.63
N THR A 509 -13.86 -1.57 17.75
CA THR A 509 -13.31 -2.52 18.73
C THR A 509 -14.43 -3.30 19.44
N LEU A 510 -15.55 -2.65 19.80
CA LEU A 510 -16.72 -3.31 20.37
C LEU A 510 -17.40 -4.23 19.35
N LYS A 511 -17.55 -3.78 18.10
CA LYS A 511 -18.12 -4.60 17.02
C LYS A 511 -17.25 -5.80 16.68
N PHE A 512 -15.94 -5.63 16.66
CA PHE A 512 -14.99 -6.75 16.53
C PHE A 512 -15.20 -7.82 17.61
N ALA A 513 -15.30 -7.40 18.87
CA ALA A 513 -15.54 -8.36 19.98
C ALA A 513 -16.84 -9.13 19.83
N GLU A 514 -17.91 -8.47 19.40
CA GLU A 514 -19.19 -9.12 19.06
C GLU A 514 -19.01 -10.17 17.96
N LEU A 515 -18.33 -9.81 16.86
CA LEU A 515 -18.14 -10.68 15.72
C LEU A 515 -17.30 -11.93 16.03
N VAL A 516 -16.42 -11.88 17.01
CA VAL A 516 -15.54 -13.00 17.39
C VAL A 516 -15.99 -13.72 18.67
N ALA A 517 -17.13 -13.35 19.22
CA ALA A 517 -17.62 -13.87 20.52
C ALA A 517 -17.80 -15.38 20.56
N ASP A 518 -18.21 -15.99 19.44
CA ASP A 518 -18.41 -17.43 19.31
C ASP A 518 -17.09 -18.20 19.04
N LEU A 519 -16.01 -17.49 18.65
CA LEU A 519 -14.71 -18.09 18.36
C LEU A 519 -13.84 -18.17 19.62
N LEU A 520 -13.89 -17.17 20.47
CA LEU A 520 -13.03 -17.07 21.66
C LEU A 520 -13.77 -17.55 22.91
N PRO A 521 -13.12 -18.32 23.80
CA PRO A 521 -13.74 -18.68 25.07
C PRO A 521 -14.11 -17.43 25.90
N PRO A 522 -15.24 -17.47 26.64
CA PRO A 522 -15.60 -16.39 27.55
C PRO A 522 -14.45 -15.99 28.48
N GLY A 523 -14.30 -14.68 28.73
CA GLY A 523 -13.24 -14.13 29.57
C GLY A 523 -11.86 -13.99 28.91
N VAL A 524 -11.58 -14.62 27.76
CA VAL A 524 -10.28 -14.51 27.07
C VAL A 524 -10.06 -13.10 26.53
N LEU A 525 -11.10 -12.48 25.96
CA LEU A 525 -11.13 -11.09 25.47
C LEU A 525 -12.22 -10.33 26.22
N ASN A 526 -11.86 -9.20 26.84
CA ASN A 526 -12.79 -8.31 27.52
C ASN A 526 -12.52 -6.87 27.09
N ILE A 527 -13.56 -6.08 26.88
CA ILE A 527 -13.46 -4.66 26.49
C ILE A 527 -14.27 -3.81 27.44
N VAL A 528 -13.60 -2.83 28.07
CA VAL A 528 -14.21 -1.87 28.99
C VAL A 528 -13.99 -0.46 28.42
N THR A 529 -15.07 0.21 28.06
CA THR A 529 -15.05 1.63 27.62
C THR A 529 -15.07 2.57 28.83
N GLY A 530 -14.64 3.80 28.61
CA GLY A 530 -14.62 4.84 29.64
C GLY A 530 -13.38 5.72 29.56
N ARG A 531 -13.31 6.75 30.40
CA ARG A 531 -12.22 7.73 30.39
C ARG A 531 -10.88 7.14 30.83
N GLY A 532 -9.80 7.70 30.28
CA GLY A 532 -8.43 7.24 30.55
C GLY A 532 -8.02 7.40 32.03
N ASP A 533 -8.47 8.50 32.69
CA ASP A 533 -8.18 8.81 34.08
C ASP A 533 -8.96 7.96 35.10
N VAL A 534 -10.01 7.27 34.66
CA VAL A 534 -10.81 6.35 35.51
C VAL A 534 -10.51 4.89 35.13
N VAL A 535 -10.94 4.46 33.96
CA VAL A 535 -10.81 3.06 33.48
C VAL A 535 -9.35 2.71 33.20
N GLY A 536 -8.64 3.59 32.49
CA GLY A 536 -7.22 3.39 32.20
C GLY A 536 -6.33 3.38 33.42
N ALA A 537 -6.58 4.30 34.37
CA ALA A 537 -5.85 4.36 35.64
C ALA A 537 -6.10 3.11 36.48
N ARG A 538 -7.39 2.65 36.59
CA ARG A 538 -7.71 1.43 37.33
C ARG A 538 -7.08 0.20 36.71
N LEU A 539 -7.10 0.09 35.37
CA LEU A 539 -6.48 -1.02 34.65
C LEU A 539 -4.97 -1.07 34.90
N SER A 540 -4.28 0.09 34.87
CA SER A 540 -2.85 0.18 35.11
C SER A 540 -2.43 -0.18 36.55
N SER A 541 -3.31 0.10 37.56
CA SER A 541 -3.06 -0.12 38.97
C SER A 541 -3.71 -1.39 39.54
N HIS A 542 -4.39 -2.20 38.68
CA HIS A 542 -5.10 -3.36 39.17
C HIS A 542 -4.13 -4.50 39.57
N PRO A 543 -4.17 -5.05 40.82
CA PRO A 543 -3.18 -6.01 41.31
C PRO A 543 -3.14 -7.33 40.53
N ASP A 544 -4.25 -7.76 39.92
CA ASP A 544 -4.37 -8.99 39.15
C ASP A 544 -4.04 -8.79 37.64
N ILE A 545 -3.51 -7.67 37.24
CA ILE A 545 -2.94 -7.41 35.92
C ILE A 545 -1.44 -7.68 35.99
N ASP A 546 -0.95 -8.60 35.16
CA ASP A 546 0.45 -9.01 35.14
C ASP A 546 1.33 -8.10 34.25
N MET A 547 0.72 -7.50 33.22
CA MET A 547 1.37 -6.57 32.27
C MET A 547 0.38 -5.52 31.80
N ILE A 548 0.87 -4.31 31.51
CA ILE A 548 0.09 -3.25 30.89
C ILE A 548 0.74 -2.82 29.56
N ALA A 549 -0.03 -2.87 28.47
CA ALA A 549 0.39 -2.41 27.15
C ALA A 549 -0.40 -1.16 26.77
N LEU A 550 0.28 -0.10 26.37
CA LEU A 550 -0.34 1.14 25.93
C LEU A 550 0.26 1.61 24.62
N THR A 551 -0.61 1.94 23.67
CA THR A 551 -0.29 2.82 22.55
C THR A 551 -1.01 4.14 22.74
N GLY A 552 -0.27 5.28 22.73
CA GLY A 552 -0.86 6.57 23.00
C GLY A 552 0.14 7.70 23.21
N SER A 553 -0.26 8.73 23.97
CA SER A 553 0.59 9.91 24.20
C SER A 553 1.70 9.66 25.23
N VAL A 554 2.80 10.40 25.13
CA VAL A 554 3.91 10.34 26.09
C VAL A 554 3.45 10.62 27.53
N PRO A 555 2.56 11.61 27.82
CA PRO A 555 2.01 11.80 29.16
C PRO A 555 1.26 10.58 29.69
N SER A 556 0.43 9.94 28.85
CA SER A 556 -0.29 8.71 29.22
C SER A 556 0.68 7.54 29.49
N GLY A 557 1.70 7.35 28.63
CA GLY A 557 2.73 6.33 28.84
C GLY A 557 3.47 6.50 30.17
N ARG A 558 3.82 7.73 30.53
CA ARG A 558 4.45 8.05 31.83
C ARG A 558 3.53 7.75 33.02
N ALA A 559 2.24 8.03 32.89
CA ALA A 559 1.27 7.73 33.95
C ALA A 559 1.12 6.22 34.15
N VAL A 560 1.01 5.46 33.05
CA VAL A 560 0.95 4.00 33.06
C VAL A 560 2.21 3.40 33.67
N ALA A 561 3.40 3.84 33.25
CA ALA A 561 4.66 3.31 33.76
C ALA A 561 4.81 3.55 35.28
N ARG A 562 4.39 4.72 35.78
CA ARG A 562 4.38 5.01 37.23
C ARG A 562 3.44 4.09 37.98
N ALA A 563 2.20 3.91 37.52
CA ALA A 563 1.22 3.03 38.17
C ALA A 563 1.69 1.56 38.15
N ALA A 564 2.26 1.09 37.07
CA ALA A 564 2.78 -0.27 36.93
C ALA A 564 3.98 -0.56 37.85
N ALA A 565 4.79 0.44 38.16
CA ALA A 565 5.98 0.29 39.00
C ALA A 565 5.65 -0.12 40.46
N GLU A 566 4.47 0.27 40.97
CA GLU A 566 4.05 -0.09 42.33
C GLU A 566 3.94 -1.60 42.56
N ASP A 567 3.50 -2.35 41.53
CA ASP A 567 3.35 -3.80 41.58
C ASP A 567 4.40 -4.55 40.73
N LEU A 568 5.43 -3.84 40.22
CA LEU A 568 6.47 -4.39 39.32
C LEU A 568 5.91 -5.03 38.05
N LYS A 569 4.78 -4.52 37.54
CA LYS A 569 4.18 -5.02 36.29
C LYS A 569 5.12 -4.78 35.12
N ARG A 570 5.14 -5.71 34.17
CA ARG A 570 5.73 -5.44 32.86
C ARG A 570 4.95 -4.35 32.15
N VAL A 571 5.66 -3.55 31.36
CA VAL A 571 5.07 -2.44 30.60
C VAL A 571 5.56 -2.51 29.17
N HIS A 572 4.64 -2.29 28.23
CA HIS A 572 4.90 -2.11 26.83
C HIS A 572 4.30 -0.76 26.41
N LEU A 573 5.11 0.14 25.89
CA LEU A 573 4.74 1.50 25.56
C LEU A 573 5.11 1.84 24.11
N GLU A 574 4.09 2.08 23.30
CA GLU A 574 4.18 2.65 21.96
C GLU A 574 3.63 4.07 22.01
N LEU A 575 4.50 5.07 21.88
CA LEU A 575 4.14 6.47 22.14
C LEU A 575 4.40 7.34 20.91
N GLY A 576 4.11 8.63 21.03
CA GLY A 576 4.20 9.58 19.92
C GLY A 576 5.60 9.72 19.34
N GLY A 577 5.66 10.30 18.16
CA GLY A 577 6.85 10.53 17.37
C GLY A 577 6.98 11.97 16.85
N LYS A 578 8.16 12.32 16.40
CA LYS A 578 8.44 13.52 15.59
C LYS A 578 9.44 13.13 14.51
N ALA A 579 9.02 12.21 13.63
CA ALA A 579 9.90 11.56 12.68
C ALA A 579 10.64 12.57 11.78
N PRO A 580 11.98 12.63 11.86
CA PRO A 580 12.77 13.42 10.94
C PRO A 580 12.90 12.70 9.59
N VAL A 581 12.77 13.48 8.53
CA VAL A 581 13.01 13.07 7.15
C VAL A 581 14.21 13.86 6.65
N LEU A 582 15.33 13.19 6.41
CA LEU A 582 16.57 13.82 5.95
C LEU A 582 16.64 13.71 4.43
N VAL A 583 16.64 14.85 3.73
CA VAL A 583 16.74 14.90 2.26
C VAL A 583 18.07 15.54 1.89
N PHE A 584 18.99 14.73 1.38
CA PHE A 584 20.33 15.18 0.98
C PHE A 584 20.32 15.77 -0.44
N GLU A 585 21.43 16.43 -0.80
CA GLU A 585 21.60 17.16 -2.07
C GLU A 585 21.51 16.26 -3.32
N ASP A 586 21.80 14.98 -3.17
CA ASP A 586 21.81 13.96 -4.22
C ASP A 586 20.52 13.15 -4.30
N ALA A 587 19.56 13.40 -3.41
CA ALA A 587 18.31 12.65 -3.36
C ALA A 587 17.41 12.88 -4.59
N ASP A 588 16.62 11.87 -4.96
CA ASP A 588 15.47 12.06 -5.87
C ASP A 588 14.39 12.89 -5.17
N LEU A 589 14.39 14.20 -5.44
CA LEU A 589 13.50 15.16 -4.78
C LEU A 589 12.03 14.92 -5.12
N ALA A 590 11.74 14.42 -6.32
CA ALA A 590 10.37 14.16 -6.74
C ALA A 590 9.81 12.91 -6.03
N ALA A 591 10.60 11.83 -5.97
CA ALA A 591 10.25 10.62 -5.23
C ALA A 591 10.09 10.91 -3.73
N ALA A 592 10.99 11.69 -3.13
CA ALA A 592 10.90 12.08 -1.72
C ALA A 592 9.63 12.91 -1.43
N ALA A 593 9.28 13.86 -2.30
CA ALA A 593 8.06 14.67 -2.15
C ALA A 593 6.79 13.82 -2.33
N GLY A 594 6.77 12.90 -3.31
CA GLY A 594 5.66 11.97 -3.53
C GLY A 594 5.43 11.02 -2.34
N ALA A 595 6.51 10.47 -1.78
CA ALA A 595 6.42 9.64 -0.57
C ALA A 595 5.93 10.44 0.64
N LEU A 596 6.37 11.70 0.80
CA LEU A 596 5.94 12.58 1.89
C LEU A 596 4.50 13.08 1.73
N ARG A 597 3.97 13.16 0.51
CA ARG A 597 2.54 13.38 0.28
C ARG A 597 1.70 12.32 0.97
N VAL A 598 2.16 11.07 0.96
CA VAL A 598 1.53 9.98 1.71
C VAL A 598 1.95 10.04 3.19
N ALA A 599 3.22 9.93 3.49
CA ALA A 599 3.74 9.74 4.85
C ALA A 599 3.46 10.92 5.81
N GLY A 600 3.29 12.14 5.29
CA GLY A 600 2.97 13.32 6.11
C GLY A 600 1.49 13.57 6.29
N TYR A 601 0.62 12.98 5.44
CA TYR A 601 -0.80 13.35 5.39
C TYR A 601 -1.75 12.14 5.44
N TRP A 602 -1.26 10.91 5.41
CA TRP A 602 -2.05 9.71 5.63
C TRP A 602 -2.84 9.83 6.93
N ASN A 603 -4.10 9.38 6.93
CA ASN A 603 -5.00 9.54 8.06
C ASN A 603 -5.06 10.98 8.60
N SER A 604 -4.99 11.98 7.71
CA SER A 604 -4.94 13.42 8.06
C SER A 604 -3.74 13.79 8.96
N GLY A 605 -2.60 13.12 8.79
CA GLY A 605 -1.40 13.31 9.61
C GLY A 605 -1.53 12.80 11.06
N GLN A 606 -2.59 12.06 11.36
CA GLN A 606 -2.83 11.43 12.68
C GLN A 606 -2.13 10.07 12.77
N GLU A 607 -0.82 10.09 12.52
CA GLU A 607 0.07 8.93 12.40
C GLU A 607 1.31 9.12 13.27
N CYS A 608 1.61 8.14 14.13
CA CYS A 608 2.75 8.22 15.06
C CYS A 608 4.11 8.23 14.34
N GLY A 609 4.19 7.55 13.19
CA GLY A 609 5.37 7.51 12.32
C GLY A 609 5.39 8.58 11.23
N ALA A 610 4.44 9.53 11.20
CA ALA A 610 4.31 10.52 10.12
C ALA A 610 5.62 11.27 9.84
N GLY A 611 5.99 11.38 8.55
CA GLY A 611 7.11 12.20 8.07
C GLY A 611 6.83 13.69 8.22
N CYS A 612 6.62 14.17 9.47
CA CYS A 612 6.10 15.50 9.76
C CYS A 612 7.17 16.58 9.94
N ARG A 613 8.47 16.19 10.00
CA ARG A 613 9.60 17.10 10.17
C ARG A 613 10.66 16.84 9.11
N VAL A 614 10.72 17.65 8.08
CA VAL A 614 11.65 17.48 6.96
C VAL A 614 12.88 18.37 7.15
N LEU A 615 14.05 17.76 7.14
CA LEU A 615 15.36 18.40 7.13
C LEU A 615 15.94 18.24 5.73
N VAL A 616 16.15 19.32 5.00
CA VAL A 616 16.60 19.32 3.61
C VAL A 616 17.95 20.01 3.48
N HIS A 617 18.88 19.46 2.70
CA HIS A 617 20.13 20.14 2.39
C HIS A 617 19.85 21.49 1.71
N GLU A 618 20.53 22.55 2.19
CA GLU A 618 20.22 23.94 1.79
C GLU A 618 20.25 24.15 0.28
N SER A 619 21.16 23.47 -0.44
CA SER A 619 21.34 23.61 -1.88
C SER A 619 20.13 23.12 -2.72
N VAL A 620 19.27 22.30 -2.16
CA VAL A 620 18.09 21.73 -2.86
C VAL A 620 16.75 22.08 -2.18
N ALA A 621 16.78 22.87 -1.11
CA ALA A 621 15.61 23.12 -0.25
C ALA A 621 14.48 23.84 -0.98
N GLU A 622 14.77 24.82 -1.82
CA GLU A 622 13.75 25.54 -2.62
C GLU A 622 13.06 24.58 -3.60
N ARG A 623 13.85 23.87 -4.41
CA ARG A 623 13.34 22.88 -5.39
C ARG A 623 12.53 21.77 -4.72
N PHE A 624 13.01 21.24 -3.60
CA PHE A 624 12.28 20.24 -2.85
C PHE A 624 10.94 20.78 -2.31
N THR A 625 10.95 22.00 -1.76
CA THR A 625 9.73 22.65 -1.25
C THR A 625 8.70 22.85 -2.36
N GLU A 626 9.13 23.25 -3.56
CA GLU A 626 8.24 23.35 -4.73
C GLU A 626 7.62 22.00 -5.11
N HIS A 627 8.42 20.92 -5.12
CA HIS A 627 7.90 19.57 -5.35
C HIS A 627 6.88 19.19 -4.28
N LEU A 628 7.20 19.39 -3.00
CA LEU A 628 6.32 19.01 -1.90
C LEU A 628 5.01 19.80 -1.92
N VAL A 629 5.06 21.13 -2.13
CA VAL A 629 3.86 21.97 -2.24
C VAL A 629 2.97 21.53 -3.39
N ARG A 630 3.55 21.19 -4.54
CA ARG A 630 2.80 20.70 -5.70
C ARG A 630 2.13 19.36 -5.37
N GLU A 631 2.85 18.40 -4.82
CA GLU A 631 2.33 17.07 -4.46
C GLU A 631 1.22 17.17 -3.41
N VAL A 632 1.45 17.89 -2.33
CA VAL A 632 0.48 18.07 -1.23
C VAL A 632 -0.74 18.88 -1.69
N GLY A 633 -0.56 19.83 -2.62
CA GLY A 633 -1.65 20.62 -3.22
C GLY A 633 -2.63 19.79 -4.05
N THR A 634 -2.29 18.54 -4.41
CA THR A 634 -3.20 17.60 -5.11
C THR A 634 -4.13 16.85 -4.15
N LEU A 635 -3.89 16.88 -2.84
CA LEU A 635 -4.72 16.17 -1.87
C LEU A 635 -6.16 16.69 -1.88
N VAL A 636 -7.10 15.75 -1.92
CA VAL A 636 -8.53 16.04 -1.89
C VAL A 636 -9.07 15.83 -0.48
N ALA A 637 -9.51 16.92 0.15
CA ALA A 637 -10.18 16.84 1.44
C ALA A 637 -11.69 16.61 1.26
N GLY A 638 -12.34 15.91 2.19
CA GLY A 638 -13.80 15.74 2.13
C GLY A 638 -14.36 14.70 3.07
N GLU A 639 -15.65 14.42 2.86
CA GLU A 639 -16.36 13.39 3.62
C GLU A 639 -15.84 11.99 3.24
N PRO A 640 -15.64 11.09 4.20
CA PRO A 640 -14.97 9.80 4.01
C PRO A 640 -15.52 8.89 2.91
N GLY A 641 -16.82 8.99 2.65
CA GLY A 641 -17.52 8.20 1.62
C GLY A 641 -17.53 8.84 0.24
N ALA A 642 -16.95 10.01 0.04
CA ALA A 642 -16.90 10.68 -1.24
C ALA A 642 -15.74 10.15 -2.10
N ASP A 643 -15.98 9.95 -3.39
CA ASP A 643 -14.99 9.42 -4.32
C ASP A 643 -13.72 10.29 -4.38
N GLY A 644 -12.56 9.64 -4.28
CA GLY A 644 -11.25 10.26 -4.39
C GLY A 644 -10.88 11.19 -3.24
N VAL A 645 -11.54 11.08 -2.08
CA VAL A 645 -11.14 11.76 -0.85
C VAL A 645 -9.97 11.04 -0.21
N GLU A 646 -8.91 11.80 0.08
CA GLU A 646 -7.66 11.31 0.67
C GLU A 646 -7.40 11.89 2.07
N LEU A 647 -8.07 13.00 2.40
CA LEU A 647 -7.92 13.72 3.66
C LEU A 647 -9.29 13.92 4.32
N GLY A 648 -9.53 13.26 5.46
CA GLY A 648 -10.68 13.44 6.30
C GLY A 648 -10.50 14.57 7.34
N PRO A 649 -11.45 14.75 8.26
CA PRO A 649 -11.29 15.62 9.43
C PRO A 649 -10.31 15.00 10.44
N VAL A 650 -9.83 15.81 11.38
CA VAL A 650 -9.21 15.27 12.58
C VAL A 650 -10.28 14.77 13.57
N VAL A 651 -9.92 13.86 14.46
CA VAL A 651 -10.84 12.99 15.21
C VAL A 651 -11.84 13.72 16.14
N SER A 652 -11.50 14.90 16.65
CA SER A 652 -12.34 15.60 17.63
C SER A 652 -12.11 17.10 17.66
N LYS A 653 -13.07 17.85 18.23
CA LYS A 653 -12.97 19.29 18.43
C LYS A 653 -11.74 19.69 19.22
N ALA A 654 -11.46 19.03 20.32
CA ALA A 654 -10.30 19.35 21.18
C ALA A 654 -8.99 19.15 20.42
N HIS A 655 -8.90 18.10 19.58
CA HIS A 655 -7.74 17.86 18.76
C HIS A 655 -7.61 18.88 17.61
N TYR A 656 -8.72 19.23 16.97
CA TYR A 656 -8.80 20.29 15.96
C TYR A 656 -8.27 21.63 16.48
N GLU A 657 -8.77 22.06 17.66
CA GLU A 657 -8.32 23.30 18.30
C GLU A 657 -6.82 23.23 18.66
N ARG A 658 -6.33 22.06 19.10
CA ARG A 658 -4.91 21.83 19.37
C ARG A 658 -4.04 21.99 18.11
N VAL A 659 -4.44 21.40 16.99
CA VAL A 659 -3.70 21.51 15.73
C VAL A 659 -3.66 22.97 15.24
N LEU A 660 -4.82 23.65 15.24
CA LEU A 660 -4.87 25.07 14.86
C LEU A 660 -4.05 25.94 15.81
N GLY A 661 -4.04 25.63 17.10
CA GLY A 661 -3.19 26.30 18.08
C GLY A 661 -1.69 26.16 17.77
N HIS A 662 -1.22 24.99 17.33
CA HIS A 662 0.15 24.80 16.89
C HIS A 662 0.49 25.64 15.65
N LEU A 663 -0.40 25.68 14.66
CA LEU A 663 -0.22 26.50 13.45
C LEU A 663 -0.12 27.99 13.79
N GLU A 664 -1.00 28.49 14.66
CA GLU A 664 -0.98 29.88 15.09
C GLU A 664 0.31 30.24 15.88
N ARG A 665 0.77 29.38 16.77
CA ARG A 665 2.03 29.59 17.51
C ARG A 665 3.23 29.54 16.57
N ALA A 666 3.24 28.62 15.59
CA ALA A 666 4.29 28.54 14.58
C ALA A 666 4.35 29.84 13.73
N ARG A 667 3.19 30.36 13.30
CA ARG A 667 3.09 31.60 12.54
C ARG A 667 3.62 32.78 13.37
N ARG A 668 3.26 32.88 14.64
CA ARG A 668 3.78 33.93 15.54
C ARG A 668 5.29 33.82 15.77
N ALA A 669 5.84 32.61 15.72
CA ALA A 669 7.27 32.35 15.81
C ALA A 669 8.03 32.72 14.51
N GLY A 670 7.33 33.06 13.42
CA GLY A 670 7.93 33.45 12.14
C GLY A 670 7.86 32.41 11.02
N ALA A 671 7.25 31.26 11.28
CA ALA A 671 7.01 30.27 10.22
C ALA A 671 6.02 30.80 9.17
N ARG A 672 6.22 30.42 7.90
CA ARG A 672 5.37 30.78 6.78
C ARG A 672 4.70 29.52 6.21
N ALA A 673 3.41 29.60 5.95
CA ALA A 673 2.72 28.54 5.23
C ALA A 673 3.01 28.68 3.73
N ALA A 674 3.75 27.74 3.18
CA ALA A 674 3.91 27.60 1.75
C ALA A 674 2.64 26.99 1.11
N LEU A 675 1.87 26.22 1.92
CA LEU A 675 0.57 25.68 1.57
C LEU A 675 -0.29 25.59 2.84
N GLY A 676 -1.61 25.77 2.74
CA GLY A 676 -2.56 25.62 3.83
C GLY A 676 -2.39 26.63 4.96
N GLY A 677 -2.28 26.12 6.20
CA GLY A 677 -2.01 26.95 7.40
C GLY A 677 -3.23 27.30 8.24
N GLY A 678 -4.38 26.63 8.07
CA GLY A 678 -5.60 26.93 8.83
C GLY A 678 -6.69 25.87 8.69
N ALA A 679 -7.90 26.23 9.09
CA ALA A 679 -9.10 25.44 8.91
C ALA A 679 -9.55 25.40 7.45
N LEU A 680 -10.29 24.35 7.06
CA LEU A 680 -11.11 24.36 5.85
C LEU A 680 -12.53 24.81 6.20
N ASP A 681 -13.17 25.50 5.26
CA ASP A 681 -14.54 25.99 5.43
C ASP A 681 -15.58 24.86 5.51
N GLY A 682 -16.63 25.08 6.27
CA GLY A 682 -17.79 24.18 6.42
C GLY A 682 -17.78 23.39 7.74
N PRO A 683 -18.80 22.50 7.96
CA PRO A 683 -18.92 21.71 9.18
C PRO A 683 -17.85 20.63 9.28
N GLY A 684 -17.56 20.16 10.51
CA GLY A 684 -16.56 19.12 10.80
C GLY A 684 -15.17 19.69 11.05
N TYR A 685 -14.31 18.85 11.61
CA TYR A 685 -12.99 19.25 12.14
C TYR A 685 -11.88 19.20 11.08
N PHE A 686 -12.09 19.84 9.94
CA PHE A 686 -11.18 19.80 8.82
C PHE A 686 -10.05 20.85 8.91
N VAL A 687 -8.81 20.37 8.85
CA VAL A 687 -7.60 21.20 8.78
C VAL A 687 -7.02 21.11 7.38
N ALA A 688 -6.63 22.23 6.79
CA ALA A 688 -5.98 22.26 5.48
C ALA A 688 -4.62 21.51 5.53
N PRO A 689 -4.29 20.69 4.51
CA PRO A 689 -2.96 20.11 4.42
C PRO A 689 -1.94 21.26 4.34
N THR A 690 -0.97 21.23 5.24
CA THR A 690 -0.12 22.39 5.52
C THR A 690 1.36 22.06 5.36
N VAL A 691 2.07 22.88 4.61
CA VAL A 691 3.54 22.88 4.50
C VAL A 691 4.07 24.18 5.10
N LEU A 692 4.86 24.09 6.15
CA LEU A 692 5.48 25.23 6.83
C LEU A 692 6.96 25.37 6.45
N THR A 693 7.38 26.56 6.10
CA THR A 693 8.77 26.93 5.78
C THR A 693 9.25 28.10 6.64
N GLY A 694 10.56 28.35 6.64
CA GLY A 694 11.15 29.44 7.44
C GLY A 694 10.92 29.29 8.93
N VAL A 695 10.78 28.04 9.39
CA VAL A 695 10.55 27.70 10.80
C VAL A 695 11.86 27.93 11.56
N PRO A 696 11.88 28.78 12.62
CA PRO A 696 13.07 28.99 13.41
C PRO A 696 13.57 27.69 14.08
N GLU A 697 14.88 27.52 14.16
CA GLU A 697 15.46 26.38 14.86
C GLU A 697 15.00 26.35 16.33
N GLY A 698 14.56 25.19 16.79
CA GLY A 698 14.05 24.98 18.13
C GLY A 698 12.64 25.50 18.40
N ALA A 699 11.92 26.00 17.36
CA ALA A 699 10.51 26.34 17.51
C ALA A 699 9.68 25.17 18.01
N GLU A 700 8.63 25.43 18.79
CA GLU A 700 7.75 24.39 19.35
C GLU A 700 7.33 23.36 18.33
N ILE A 701 6.88 23.78 17.14
CA ILE A 701 6.34 22.92 16.10
C ILE A 701 7.38 21.96 15.50
N THR A 702 8.69 22.22 15.65
CA THR A 702 9.75 21.30 15.23
C THR A 702 10.10 20.25 16.28
N ARG A 703 9.60 20.39 17.50
CA ARG A 703 9.92 19.56 18.66
C ARG A 703 8.71 18.82 19.22
N GLU A 704 7.52 19.40 19.15
CA GLU A 704 6.29 18.81 19.64
C GLU A 704 5.54 18.08 18.53
N GLU A 705 4.88 16.99 18.89
CA GLU A 705 4.02 16.21 17.98
C GLU A 705 2.70 16.96 17.74
N VAL A 706 2.47 17.41 16.51
CA VAL A 706 1.21 18.08 16.12
C VAL A 706 0.08 17.08 15.97
N PHE A 707 0.36 15.93 15.36
CA PHE A 707 -0.57 14.83 15.06
C PHE A 707 -1.73 15.26 14.16
N GLY A 708 -1.41 15.99 13.10
CA GLY A 708 -2.35 16.54 12.14
C GLY A 708 -1.67 16.77 10.79
N PRO A 709 -2.40 17.21 9.74
CA PRO A 709 -1.88 17.31 8.37
C PRO A 709 -0.90 18.49 8.20
N VAL A 710 0.20 18.47 8.94
CA VAL A 710 1.17 19.57 9.03
C VAL A 710 2.60 19.03 8.94
N VAL A 711 3.32 19.48 7.91
CA VAL A 711 4.72 19.16 7.69
C VAL A 711 5.57 20.43 7.77
N THR A 712 6.70 20.38 8.48
CA THR A 712 7.69 21.46 8.54
C THR A 712 8.88 21.16 7.64
N VAL A 713 9.38 22.16 6.92
CA VAL A 713 10.60 22.08 6.11
C VAL A 713 11.65 23.01 6.71
N GLU A 714 12.75 22.42 7.17
CA GLU A 714 13.93 23.06 7.76
C GLU A 714 15.15 22.76 6.88
N THR A 715 16.21 23.56 6.94
CA THR A 715 17.43 23.33 6.15
C THR A 715 18.60 22.88 7.02
N PHE A 716 19.54 22.11 6.45
CA PHE A 716 20.84 21.80 7.02
C PHE A 716 21.94 21.98 5.97
N ARG A 717 23.21 22.09 6.40
CA ARG A 717 24.36 22.40 5.54
C ARG A 717 25.25 21.19 5.27
N ASP A 718 25.30 20.23 6.20
CA ASP A 718 26.14 19.06 6.12
C ASP A 718 25.56 17.86 6.89
N GLU A 719 26.15 16.69 6.67
CA GLU A 719 25.69 15.40 7.25
C GLU A 719 25.71 15.43 8.79
N GLU A 720 26.73 16.07 9.40
CA GLU A 720 26.84 16.15 10.86
C GLU A 720 25.71 16.99 11.47
N GLU A 721 25.38 18.12 10.85
CA GLU A 721 24.24 18.94 11.25
C GLU A 721 22.92 18.19 11.08
N ALA A 722 22.73 17.49 9.96
CA ALA A 722 21.53 16.71 9.68
C ALA A 722 21.27 15.66 10.77
N VAL A 723 22.27 14.84 11.09
CA VAL A 723 22.18 13.80 12.13
C VAL A 723 21.96 14.40 13.51
N ARG A 724 22.73 15.45 13.87
CA ARG A 724 22.58 16.14 15.15
C ARG A 724 21.16 16.69 15.32
N ARG A 725 20.60 17.35 14.30
CA ARG A 725 19.25 17.91 14.34
C ARG A 725 18.16 16.85 14.34
N ALA A 726 18.34 15.77 13.60
CA ALA A 726 17.42 14.63 13.61
C ALA A 726 17.27 14.03 15.01
N ASN A 727 18.39 13.88 15.73
CA ASN A 727 18.43 13.32 17.07
C ASN A 727 18.05 14.30 18.20
N ALA A 728 17.92 15.60 17.91
CA ALA A 728 17.69 16.66 18.90
C ALA A 728 16.24 16.76 19.44
N VAL A 729 15.40 15.77 19.16
CA VAL A 729 14.02 15.66 19.68
C VAL A 729 13.92 14.60 20.78
N PRO A 730 12.97 14.74 21.71
CA PRO A 730 12.78 13.74 22.78
C PRO A 730 12.21 12.41 22.32
N TYR A 731 11.84 12.31 21.06
CA TYR A 731 11.25 11.15 20.40
C TYR A 731 12.30 10.33 19.65
N GLY A 732 11.98 9.09 19.35
CA GLY A 732 12.80 8.18 18.54
C GLY A 732 11.98 7.02 18.01
N LEU A 733 10.77 7.30 17.47
CA LEU A 733 9.91 6.24 16.90
C LEU A 733 10.45 5.82 15.53
N SER A 734 10.47 6.76 14.60
CA SER A 734 10.91 6.50 13.24
C SER A 734 11.66 7.68 12.62
N ALA A 735 12.35 7.44 11.51
CA ALA A 735 13.04 8.42 10.69
C ALA A 735 13.17 7.91 9.24
N SER A 736 13.52 8.80 8.31
CA SER A 736 13.97 8.37 6.98
C SER A 736 15.12 9.21 6.45
N VAL A 737 15.89 8.59 5.54
CA VAL A 737 17.06 9.18 4.89
C VAL A 737 16.90 9.03 3.37
N TRP A 738 16.99 10.14 2.65
CA TRP A 738 16.86 10.20 1.20
C TRP A 738 18.20 10.62 0.59
N THR A 739 18.84 9.72 -0.15
CA THR A 739 20.15 9.90 -0.77
C THR A 739 20.41 8.83 -1.82
N GLU A 740 21.12 9.15 -2.88
CA GLU A 740 21.63 8.19 -3.88
C GLU A 740 23.07 7.72 -3.56
N ASP A 741 23.73 8.33 -2.56
CA ASP A 741 25.07 7.91 -2.11
C ASP A 741 25.00 6.61 -1.30
N ALA A 742 25.60 5.54 -1.85
CA ALA A 742 25.60 4.21 -1.23
C ALA A 742 26.29 4.18 0.15
N ARG A 743 27.34 5.00 0.38
CA ARG A 743 27.98 5.09 1.69
C ARG A 743 27.06 5.77 2.69
N ARG A 744 26.45 6.89 2.33
CA ARG A 744 25.54 7.65 3.18
C ARG A 744 24.30 6.84 3.54
N SER A 745 23.75 6.06 2.59
CA SER A 745 22.57 5.20 2.80
C SER A 745 22.80 4.14 3.91
N HIS A 746 24.04 3.76 4.21
CA HIS A 746 24.40 2.87 5.31
C HIS A 746 24.88 3.62 6.57
N ALA A 747 25.68 4.67 6.40
CA ALA A 747 26.33 5.35 7.52
C ALA A 747 25.36 6.24 8.33
N VAL A 748 24.47 6.96 7.66
CA VAL A 748 23.53 7.89 8.32
C VAL A 748 22.48 7.16 9.15
N PRO A 749 21.76 6.12 8.63
CA PRO A 749 20.80 5.39 9.44
C PRO A 749 21.38 4.82 10.73
N ALA A 750 22.61 4.32 10.71
CA ALA A 750 23.29 3.79 11.90
C ALA A 750 23.52 4.84 13.00
N ARG A 751 23.42 6.13 12.68
CA ARG A 751 23.64 7.28 13.60
C ARG A 751 22.32 7.93 14.03
N ILE A 752 21.20 7.53 13.47
CA ILE A 752 19.87 8.03 13.83
C ILE A 752 19.33 7.22 15.01
N ASP A 753 18.94 7.94 16.07
CA ASP A 753 18.42 7.35 17.30
C ASP A 753 16.89 7.17 17.24
N ALA A 754 16.46 6.22 16.39
CA ALA A 754 15.06 5.86 16.17
C ALA A 754 14.91 4.34 16.04
N GLY A 755 13.74 3.82 16.39
CA GLY A 755 13.43 2.39 16.34
C GLY A 755 13.32 1.85 14.93
N THR A 756 12.84 2.67 13.99
CA THR A 756 12.77 2.35 12.56
C THR A 756 13.40 3.48 11.74
N VAL A 757 14.30 3.13 10.81
CA VAL A 757 14.88 4.10 9.86
C VAL A 757 14.75 3.55 8.45
N TRP A 758 13.99 4.26 7.61
CA TRP A 758 13.88 3.93 6.19
C TRP A 758 14.95 4.65 5.35
N VAL A 759 15.34 4.05 4.26
CA VAL A 759 16.19 4.67 3.24
C VAL A 759 15.41 4.74 1.94
N ASN A 760 15.30 5.93 1.35
CA ASN A 760 14.54 6.23 0.13
C ASN A 760 13.07 5.72 0.17
N ALA A 761 12.50 5.66 1.37
CA ALA A 761 11.13 5.29 1.66
C ALA A 761 10.68 5.96 2.97
N HIS A 762 9.38 5.97 3.27
CA HIS A 762 8.83 6.33 4.57
C HIS A 762 7.45 5.68 4.75
N LEU A 763 7.13 5.29 6.00
CA LEU A 763 5.85 4.69 6.40
C LEU A 763 5.53 3.36 5.69
N VAL A 764 6.54 2.58 5.33
CA VAL A 764 6.39 1.22 4.79
C VAL A 764 6.55 0.23 5.93
N LEU A 765 5.49 -0.52 6.25
CA LEU A 765 5.44 -1.46 7.37
C LEU A 765 5.18 -2.88 6.86
N ALA A 766 5.67 -3.86 7.59
CA ALA A 766 5.40 -5.28 7.39
C ALA A 766 5.29 -5.99 8.75
N ASN A 767 4.43 -7.01 8.84
CA ASN A 767 4.23 -7.74 10.10
C ASN A 767 5.46 -8.56 10.54
N GLU A 768 6.40 -8.82 9.64
CA GLU A 768 7.64 -9.58 9.89
C GLU A 768 8.72 -8.78 10.63
N VAL A 769 8.64 -7.45 10.60
CA VAL A 769 9.65 -6.56 11.20
C VAL A 769 9.10 -5.83 12.42
N PRO A 770 9.93 -5.59 13.46
CA PRO A 770 9.45 -4.97 14.69
C PRO A 770 9.15 -3.48 14.48
N TRP A 771 8.05 -3.05 15.06
CA TRP A 771 7.70 -1.64 15.22
C TRP A 771 7.86 -1.22 16.69
N GLY A 772 8.49 -0.09 16.96
CA GLY A 772 8.66 0.44 18.30
C GLY A 772 9.72 1.48 18.45
N GLY A 773 9.56 2.35 19.46
CA GLY A 773 10.36 3.54 19.65
C GLY A 773 11.58 3.38 20.54
N PHE A 774 12.41 4.44 20.52
CA PHE A 774 13.49 4.73 21.45
C PHE A 774 13.16 6.01 22.23
N LYS A 775 13.94 6.35 23.23
CA LYS A 775 13.78 7.59 24.04
C LYS A 775 12.35 7.75 24.58
N GLY A 776 11.76 8.93 24.37
CA GLY A 776 10.41 9.26 24.81
C GLY A 776 9.30 8.59 24.00
N SER A 777 9.61 7.91 22.89
CA SER A 777 8.63 7.13 22.13
C SER A 777 8.35 5.75 22.72
N GLY A 778 8.99 5.39 23.83
CA GLY A 778 8.66 4.21 24.60
C GLY A 778 9.60 3.04 24.43
N TYR A 779 9.11 1.84 24.78
CA TYR A 779 9.83 0.57 24.71
C TYR A 779 8.86 -0.61 24.62
N GLY A 780 9.33 -1.75 24.20
CA GLY A 780 8.55 -2.88 23.70
C GLY A 780 8.56 -2.87 22.18
N ARG A 781 8.02 -3.90 21.56
CA ARG A 781 7.92 -4.03 20.10
C ARG A 781 6.60 -4.63 19.70
N ASP A 782 5.85 -3.89 18.90
CA ASP A 782 4.73 -4.43 18.16
C ASP A 782 5.23 -5.15 16.91
N LEU A 783 4.38 -5.95 16.32
CA LEU A 783 4.67 -6.75 15.13
C LEU A 783 5.84 -7.73 15.35
N SER A 784 6.16 -8.50 14.32
CA SER A 784 7.21 -9.52 14.30
C SER A 784 7.17 -10.55 15.45
N LEU A 785 8.19 -11.39 15.51
CA LEU A 785 8.35 -12.36 16.60
C LEU A 785 8.68 -11.69 17.95
N TYR A 786 9.21 -10.47 17.93
CA TYR A 786 9.51 -9.72 19.16
C TYR A 786 8.24 -9.41 19.99
N ALA A 787 7.09 -9.23 19.34
CA ALA A 787 5.83 -9.06 20.08
C ALA A 787 5.48 -10.30 20.93
N LEU A 788 5.74 -11.51 20.41
CA LEU A 788 5.54 -12.74 21.21
C LEU A 788 6.50 -12.82 22.40
N ASP A 789 7.72 -12.32 22.25
CA ASP A 789 8.67 -12.24 23.35
C ASP A 789 8.21 -11.27 24.43
N ASP A 790 7.68 -10.10 24.05
CA ASP A 790 7.17 -9.11 24.98
C ASP A 790 6.00 -9.64 25.82
N TYR A 791 5.11 -10.44 25.23
CA TYR A 791 3.94 -11.02 25.89
C TYR A 791 4.19 -12.42 26.49
N SER A 792 5.44 -12.86 26.60
CA SER A 792 5.81 -14.11 27.21
C SER A 792 6.94 -13.92 28.24
N ARG A 793 7.08 -14.90 29.14
CA ARG A 793 8.22 -14.96 30.05
C ARG A 793 9.00 -16.26 29.85
N THR A 794 10.30 -16.18 30.02
CA THR A 794 11.18 -17.35 29.97
C THR A 794 11.30 -17.97 31.35
N LYS A 795 11.17 -19.30 31.42
CA LYS A 795 11.46 -20.11 32.61
C LYS A 795 12.56 -21.11 32.27
N HIS A 796 13.61 -21.13 33.09
CA HIS A 796 14.65 -22.17 33.04
C HIS A 796 14.23 -23.32 33.94
N VAL A 797 14.22 -24.52 33.39
CA VAL A 797 14.01 -25.77 34.12
C VAL A 797 15.26 -26.62 33.94
N MET A 798 15.84 -27.03 35.06
CA MET A 798 17.03 -27.90 35.07
C MET A 798 16.66 -29.22 35.69
N HIS A 799 16.90 -30.31 34.96
CA HIS A 799 16.68 -31.66 35.39
C HIS A 799 18.01 -32.31 35.76
N ASN A 800 18.20 -32.67 37.02
CA ASN A 800 19.36 -33.49 37.44
C ASN A 800 19.04 -34.96 37.15
N HIS A 801 19.84 -35.59 36.27
CA HIS A 801 19.69 -36.98 35.89
C HIS A 801 20.82 -37.90 36.42
N ALA A 802 21.68 -37.38 37.30
CA ALA A 802 22.64 -38.19 38.01
C ALA A 802 22.01 -39.07 39.10
N ARG A 803 20.72 -38.94 39.37
CA ARG A 803 19.99 -39.67 40.42
C ARG A 803 18.85 -40.51 39.85
#